data_e1be07c44b925304ba21293c8904d2d8
#
_entry.id   e1be07c44b925304ba21293c8904d2d8
#
_cell.length_a   1.000
_cell.length_b   1.000
_cell.length_c   1.000
_cell.angle_alpha   90.00
_cell.angle_beta   90.00
_cell.angle_gamma   90.00
#
_symmetry.space_group_name_H-M   'P 1'
#
loop_
_entity.id
_entity.type
_entity.pdbx_description
1 polymer ?
#
loop_
_entity_poly.entity_id
_entity_poly.type
_entity_poly.pdbx_seq_one_letter_code
_entity_poly.pdbx_strand_id
1 'polypeptide(L)'
;MDCFVELTEDEALKKGVEAHQAGQTQEAERLYRFVLNAQPNHPDANHNMGVLVVGVNKMQEALAYFKIALETNSSIGQYWLSYVNTLIKLGEIDDAKVALNQAKNIGAKGEAFDQIEQQLLEPIENGAKAQDSDPTSKELQTIINLYNKGQLEQALSHATAMLERYPNSAVLYNIAGASNAGLMQLAPALDNYKQALQIKPDYAEVYRNMGDVLKNSNDLKGAIDNYKQAIKITPGYAEAYNNMGVALNVKGDLEAAIDSYKQAIKITPGYAEAYNNMGAALKDKGDLDTAIDSYKQALKIKPDFAEAYNNIGVALQDMGDLNAAIDSYKQVLKIKPDYAEAHYNMGNTLNDKGDLEGAIDSYKHAIKIKPDYASAFNNMGNALKDKGDLDAALKNHEQALKIQPDFHEAHRNMGLALYGKGNFSGTIEAYKRALKIEPNNTEIWNDLQFPLQAMKLQTPNIKELLSRVNPKASSMHVQIAKSVLRFSLYQGGKNAENALNEVCNLLSKTDNRTIKNLEVTKKESPPQIIGPDNTVALVHFGRSGTGLLHSLIDGHPEVSTMPSIYFSEFFNDSTWEIIVAGGWNEMADRFIVTYKVLFDASARNPVESKSKQRIEHLGKKEGMANVGDQRDEVLRVDKALFREELQRLINFHDHLDAFTFFKLAHAAYDKALKDRNIKNLMFYHIHNPDNYAKLNFVQAAPNANWVMMVREPLQACESWVRSSFHDNEHLLISAKIVTMLFEIDSIIYHKQRSVGVRLEDLKEFPKTTIPALCDWMGIEESDNLYEMTAQGKKWWGDPASPDYAKDGMEPFGTASIKRKVGSVFTESDQFILHTLFYPFSVQFGYVEENLVQFKADLKTIRPMLDEMFGFEKIISERTQVDAEQFMKSGSYLYFRSSLIERWNVLAEFHTYPNMIEPLDVS
;
A
#
# COMPACT_ATOMS: atom_id res chain seq x y z
N MET A 1 -37.56 -24.27 12.10
CA MET A 1 -37.92 -25.50 12.86
C MET A 1 -37.89 -26.61 11.86
N ASP A 2 -36.71 -27.09 11.52
CA ASP A 2 -36.54 -28.23 10.61
C ASP A 2 -36.45 -29.47 11.48
N CYS A 3 -37.32 -30.42 11.21
CA CYS A 3 -37.39 -31.72 11.87
C CYS A 3 -36.06 -32.45 11.61
N PHE A 4 -35.20 -32.53 12.63
CA PHE A 4 -34.17 -33.55 12.70
C PHE A 4 -34.85 -34.91 12.86
N VAL A 5 -34.97 -35.65 11.75
CA VAL A 5 -35.17 -37.08 11.83
C VAL A 5 -33.90 -37.65 12.43
N GLU A 6 -33.88 -38.11 13.67
CA GLU A 6 -32.79 -38.89 14.26
C GLU A 6 -32.63 -40.15 13.43
N LEU A 7 -31.61 -40.18 12.59
CA LEU A 7 -31.19 -41.36 11.85
C LEU A 7 -30.76 -42.43 12.85
N THR A 8 -31.32 -43.62 12.76
CA THR A 8 -30.76 -44.77 13.47
C THR A 8 -29.41 -45.15 12.87
N GLU A 9 -28.58 -45.84 13.63
CA GLU A 9 -27.23 -46.28 13.20
C GLU A 9 -27.32 -47.14 11.94
N ASP A 10 -28.30 -48.05 11.88
CA ASP A 10 -28.54 -48.88 10.70
C ASP A 10 -28.97 -48.09 9.48
N GLU A 11 -29.82 -47.07 9.65
CA GLU A 11 -30.22 -46.18 8.56
C GLU A 11 -29.04 -45.31 8.08
N ALA A 12 -28.19 -44.85 9.00
CA ALA A 12 -26.99 -44.08 8.68
C ALA A 12 -25.97 -44.93 7.92
N LEU A 13 -25.76 -46.18 8.36
CA LEU A 13 -24.88 -47.12 7.67
C LEU A 13 -25.36 -47.40 6.24
N LYS A 14 -26.66 -47.69 6.07
CA LYS A 14 -27.27 -47.93 4.77
C LYS A 14 -27.11 -46.75 3.82
N LYS A 15 -27.45 -45.53 4.29
CA LYS A 15 -27.27 -44.30 3.52
C LYS A 15 -25.81 -44.02 3.23
N GLY A 16 -24.88 -44.34 4.14
CA GLY A 16 -23.44 -44.25 3.93
C GLY A 16 -22.97 -45.14 2.78
N VAL A 17 -23.48 -46.38 2.70
CA VAL A 17 -23.18 -47.28 1.58
C VAL A 17 -23.77 -46.77 0.25
N GLU A 18 -25.00 -46.25 0.26
CA GLU A 18 -25.63 -45.66 -0.92
C GLU A 18 -24.84 -44.43 -1.41
N ALA A 19 -24.41 -43.54 -0.50
CA ALA A 19 -23.60 -42.38 -0.82
C ALA A 19 -22.22 -42.78 -1.37
N HIS A 20 -21.59 -43.80 -0.78
CA HIS A 20 -20.29 -44.35 -1.24
C HIS A 20 -20.40 -44.90 -2.67
N GLN A 21 -21.43 -45.69 -2.97
CA GLN A 21 -21.71 -46.22 -4.32
C GLN A 21 -22.02 -45.12 -5.33
N ALA A 22 -22.61 -44.01 -4.89
CA ALA A 22 -22.88 -42.84 -5.71
C ALA A 22 -21.65 -41.89 -5.91
N GLY A 23 -20.48 -42.24 -5.35
CA GLY A 23 -19.27 -41.46 -5.40
C GLY A 23 -19.25 -40.23 -4.50
N GLN A 24 -20.23 -40.07 -3.61
CA GLN A 24 -20.33 -38.96 -2.65
C GLN A 24 -19.49 -39.25 -1.41
N THR A 25 -18.16 -39.21 -1.57
CA THR A 25 -17.19 -39.69 -0.57
C THR A 25 -17.26 -38.91 0.75
N GLN A 26 -17.48 -37.58 0.73
CA GLN A 26 -17.59 -36.78 1.95
C GLN A 26 -18.86 -37.12 2.76
N GLU A 27 -19.97 -37.36 2.08
CA GLU A 27 -21.21 -37.72 2.75
C GLU A 27 -21.15 -39.16 3.28
N ALA A 28 -20.56 -40.09 2.54
CA ALA A 28 -20.30 -41.43 3.00
C ALA A 28 -19.42 -41.43 4.26
N GLU A 29 -18.33 -40.67 4.25
CA GLU A 29 -17.44 -40.55 5.42
C GLU A 29 -18.18 -39.99 6.64
N ARG A 30 -19.02 -38.97 6.46
CA ARG A 30 -19.79 -38.32 7.53
C ARG A 30 -20.74 -39.37 8.18
N LEU A 31 -21.40 -40.16 7.37
CA LEU A 31 -22.37 -41.19 7.81
C LEU A 31 -21.67 -42.35 8.50
N TYR A 32 -20.55 -42.83 7.96
CA TYR A 32 -19.75 -43.87 8.63
C TYR A 32 -19.17 -43.40 9.95
N ARG A 33 -18.68 -42.16 10.04
CA ARG A 33 -18.21 -41.54 11.29
C ARG A 33 -19.34 -41.41 12.31
N PHE A 34 -20.56 -41.12 11.88
CA PHE A 34 -21.72 -41.09 12.77
C PHE A 34 -21.93 -42.45 13.45
N VAL A 35 -21.92 -43.54 12.66
CA VAL A 35 -22.04 -44.88 13.19
C VAL A 35 -20.88 -45.22 14.12
N LEU A 36 -19.63 -44.92 13.72
CA LEU A 36 -18.43 -45.23 14.48
C LEU A 36 -18.29 -44.41 15.77
N ASN A 37 -18.90 -43.22 15.83
CA ASN A 37 -18.96 -42.44 17.07
C ASN A 37 -19.92 -43.07 18.09
N ALA A 38 -21.01 -43.68 17.66
CA ALA A 38 -21.94 -44.40 18.52
C ALA A 38 -21.45 -45.80 18.86
N GLN A 39 -20.92 -46.52 17.87
CA GLN A 39 -20.36 -47.87 17.99
C GLN A 39 -18.96 -47.96 17.34
N PRO A 40 -17.90 -47.66 18.07
CA PRO A 40 -16.52 -47.62 17.54
C PRO A 40 -16.05 -48.95 16.91
N ASN A 41 -16.60 -50.05 17.36
CA ASN A 41 -16.26 -51.39 16.88
C ASN A 41 -17.27 -51.97 15.90
N HIS A 42 -18.20 -51.13 15.33
CA HIS A 42 -19.17 -51.65 14.36
C HIS A 42 -18.46 -52.21 13.12
N PRO A 43 -18.59 -53.55 12.83
CA PRO A 43 -17.74 -54.21 11.84
C PRO A 43 -17.94 -53.67 10.41
N ASP A 44 -19.20 -53.53 9.94
CA ASP A 44 -19.48 -53.03 8.58
C ASP A 44 -19.08 -51.57 8.41
N ALA A 45 -19.27 -50.76 9.44
CA ALA A 45 -18.90 -49.32 9.37
C ALA A 45 -17.38 -49.16 9.30
N ASN A 46 -16.61 -49.95 10.07
CA ASN A 46 -15.15 -49.99 10.00
C ASN A 46 -14.69 -50.50 8.64
N HIS A 47 -15.26 -51.63 8.15
CA HIS A 47 -14.90 -52.13 6.83
C HIS A 47 -15.16 -51.13 5.72
N ASN A 48 -16.35 -50.51 5.69
CA ASN A 48 -16.70 -49.51 4.67
C ASN A 48 -15.88 -48.23 4.75
N MET A 49 -15.55 -47.79 5.97
CA MET A 49 -14.59 -46.70 6.19
C MET A 49 -13.19 -47.06 5.65
N GLY A 50 -12.70 -48.27 5.92
CA GLY A 50 -11.44 -48.76 5.38
C GLY A 50 -11.44 -48.76 3.85
N VAL A 51 -12.52 -49.25 3.19
CA VAL A 51 -12.65 -49.22 1.73
C VAL A 51 -12.63 -47.79 1.19
N LEU A 52 -13.33 -46.86 1.85
CA LEU A 52 -13.34 -45.43 1.47
C LEU A 52 -11.95 -44.84 1.60
N VAL A 53 -11.22 -45.09 2.69
CA VAL A 53 -9.86 -44.63 2.94
C VAL A 53 -8.86 -45.17 1.92
N VAL A 54 -9.03 -46.42 1.47
CA VAL A 54 -8.28 -46.98 0.33
C VAL A 54 -8.55 -46.19 -0.95
N GLY A 55 -9.81 -45.82 -1.17
CA GLY A 55 -10.23 -45.02 -2.35
C GLY A 55 -9.55 -43.65 -2.44
N VAL A 56 -9.17 -43.05 -1.31
CA VAL A 56 -8.41 -41.79 -1.24
C VAL A 56 -6.91 -42.00 -1.06
N ASN A 57 -6.40 -43.19 -1.39
CA ASN A 57 -4.99 -43.57 -1.41
C ASN A 57 -4.26 -43.54 -0.04
N LYS A 58 -5.00 -43.68 1.07
CA LYS A 58 -4.47 -43.72 2.43
C LYS A 58 -4.44 -45.16 2.98
N MET A 59 -3.73 -46.03 2.28
CA MET A 59 -3.77 -47.49 2.51
C MET A 59 -3.30 -47.89 3.91
N GLN A 60 -2.29 -47.22 4.47
CA GLN A 60 -1.78 -47.52 5.82
C GLN A 60 -2.84 -47.17 6.90
N GLU A 61 -3.60 -46.07 6.73
CA GLU A 61 -4.68 -45.70 7.63
C GLU A 61 -5.85 -46.74 7.54
N ALA A 62 -6.14 -47.26 6.34
CA ALA A 62 -7.21 -48.22 6.10
C ALA A 62 -6.98 -49.55 6.83
N LEU A 63 -5.73 -50.00 6.99
CA LEU A 63 -5.43 -51.23 7.72
C LEU A 63 -5.96 -51.23 9.14
N ALA A 64 -5.95 -50.10 9.85
CA ALA A 64 -6.47 -49.98 11.20
C ALA A 64 -7.99 -50.25 11.23
N TYR A 65 -8.76 -49.73 10.30
CA TYR A 65 -10.19 -49.96 10.18
C TYR A 65 -10.51 -51.41 9.82
N PHE A 66 -9.79 -52.01 8.88
CA PHE A 66 -9.98 -53.42 8.53
C PHE A 66 -9.62 -54.35 9.70
N LYS A 67 -8.58 -54.07 10.49
CA LYS A 67 -8.25 -54.85 11.68
C LYS A 67 -9.40 -54.81 12.70
N ILE A 68 -9.98 -53.64 13.00
CA ILE A 68 -11.11 -53.53 13.90
C ILE A 68 -12.33 -54.33 13.39
N ALA A 69 -12.61 -54.25 12.07
CA ALA A 69 -13.69 -54.99 11.46
C ALA A 69 -13.48 -56.51 11.64
N LEU A 70 -12.26 -56.99 11.40
CA LEU A 70 -11.87 -58.41 11.55
C LEU A 70 -11.82 -58.88 12.99
N GLU A 71 -11.37 -58.08 13.94
CA GLU A 71 -11.37 -58.34 15.37
C GLU A 71 -12.80 -58.48 15.91
N THR A 72 -13.73 -57.67 15.35
CA THR A 72 -15.14 -57.73 15.77
C THR A 72 -15.91 -58.86 15.12
N ASN A 73 -15.68 -59.11 13.82
CA ASN A 73 -16.35 -60.19 13.11
C ASN A 73 -15.43 -60.78 12.01
N SER A 74 -14.66 -61.78 12.38
CA SER A 74 -13.72 -62.46 11.47
C SER A 74 -14.41 -63.40 10.50
N SER A 75 -15.71 -63.68 10.63
CA SER A 75 -16.40 -64.69 9.78
C SER A 75 -16.72 -64.14 8.37
N ILE A 76 -16.64 -62.86 8.15
CA ILE A 76 -17.00 -62.22 6.87
C ILE A 76 -15.78 -62.21 5.91
N GLY A 77 -15.83 -63.07 4.89
CA GLY A 77 -14.72 -63.15 3.90
C GLY A 77 -14.37 -61.86 3.22
N GLN A 78 -15.34 -60.96 2.98
CA GLN A 78 -15.08 -59.69 2.32
C GLN A 78 -14.13 -58.77 3.12
N TYR A 79 -14.17 -58.82 4.45
CA TYR A 79 -13.23 -58.03 5.30
C TYR A 79 -11.79 -58.51 5.12
N TRP A 80 -11.61 -59.84 5.06
CA TRP A 80 -10.31 -60.45 4.78
C TRP A 80 -9.78 -60.06 3.38
N LEU A 81 -10.67 -60.11 2.38
CA LEU A 81 -10.28 -59.76 1.01
C LEU A 81 -9.78 -58.30 0.94
N SER A 82 -10.52 -57.37 1.58
CA SER A 82 -10.12 -55.97 1.62
C SER A 82 -8.81 -55.75 2.36
N TYR A 83 -8.62 -56.43 3.49
CA TYR A 83 -7.40 -56.36 4.29
C TYR A 83 -6.18 -56.92 3.56
N VAL A 84 -6.28 -58.15 3.00
CA VAL A 84 -5.20 -58.80 2.25
C VAL A 84 -4.84 -58.03 1.00
N ASN A 85 -5.82 -57.56 0.24
CA ASN A 85 -5.55 -56.74 -0.95
C ASN A 85 -4.86 -55.40 -0.60
N THR A 86 -5.16 -54.83 0.55
CA THR A 86 -4.50 -53.59 0.99
C THR A 86 -3.06 -53.87 1.39
N LEU A 87 -2.78 -54.97 2.08
CA LEU A 87 -1.41 -55.43 2.40
C LEU A 87 -0.59 -55.69 1.13
N ILE A 88 -1.20 -56.36 0.14
CA ILE A 88 -0.53 -56.62 -1.17
C ILE A 88 -0.18 -55.27 -1.85
N LYS A 89 -1.12 -54.33 -1.88
CA LYS A 89 -0.89 -52.99 -2.47
C LYS A 89 0.19 -52.19 -1.76
N LEU A 90 0.38 -52.41 -0.47
CA LEU A 90 1.43 -51.80 0.36
C LEU A 90 2.80 -52.50 0.20
N GLY A 91 2.82 -53.69 -0.51
CA GLY A 91 4.05 -54.49 -0.64
C GLY A 91 4.35 -55.37 0.60
N GLU A 92 3.47 -55.37 1.61
CA GLU A 92 3.60 -56.21 2.84
C GLU A 92 3.19 -57.69 2.54
N ILE A 93 3.95 -58.33 1.68
CA ILE A 93 3.60 -59.64 1.09
C ILE A 93 3.59 -60.73 2.13
N ASP A 94 4.49 -60.74 3.10
CA ASP A 94 4.54 -61.76 4.16
C ASP A 94 3.35 -61.63 5.09
N ASP A 95 2.96 -60.43 5.46
CA ASP A 95 1.77 -60.17 6.26
C ASP A 95 0.48 -60.52 5.49
N ALA A 96 0.43 -60.26 4.17
CA ALA A 96 -0.68 -60.67 3.30
C ALA A 96 -0.83 -62.19 3.27
N LYS A 97 0.27 -62.98 3.21
CA LYS A 97 0.26 -64.45 3.26
C LYS A 97 -0.25 -64.91 4.62
N VAL A 98 0.17 -64.31 5.73
CA VAL A 98 -0.30 -64.66 7.07
C VAL A 98 -1.80 -64.41 7.20
N ALA A 99 -2.27 -63.22 6.76
CA ALA A 99 -3.67 -62.84 6.79
C ALA A 99 -4.55 -63.75 5.89
N LEU A 100 -4.07 -64.17 4.71
CA LEU A 100 -4.76 -65.10 3.82
C LEU A 100 -4.89 -66.47 4.47
N ASN A 101 -3.83 -66.97 5.11
CA ASN A 101 -3.85 -68.29 5.84
C ASN A 101 -4.84 -68.18 7.02
N GLN A 102 -4.89 -67.10 7.75
CA GLN A 102 -5.89 -66.87 8.82
C GLN A 102 -7.30 -66.95 8.28
N ALA A 103 -7.58 -66.23 7.17
CA ALA A 103 -8.88 -66.25 6.52
C ALA A 103 -9.31 -67.67 6.12
N LYS A 104 -8.40 -68.47 5.53
CA LYS A 104 -8.66 -69.86 5.15
C LYS A 104 -8.93 -70.77 6.34
N ASN A 105 -8.18 -70.62 7.43
CA ASN A 105 -8.35 -71.37 8.66
C ASN A 105 -9.73 -71.23 9.32
N ILE A 106 -10.37 -70.07 9.14
CA ILE A 106 -11.73 -69.80 9.59
C ILE A 106 -12.79 -70.13 8.56
N GLY A 107 -12.41 -70.73 7.43
CA GLY A 107 -13.34 -71.23 6.43
C GLY A 107 -13.68 -70.30 5.28
N ALA A 108 -12.96 -69.22 5.11
CA ALA A 108 -13.12 -68.33 3.97
C ALA A 108 -12.73 -68.99 2.65
N LYS A 109 -13.67 -69.04 1.68
CA LYS A 109 -13.52 -69.81 0.38
C LYS A 109 -14.12 -68.98 -0.74
N GLY A 110 -13.61 -69.11 -1.95
CA GLY A 110 -14.17 -68.54 -3.16
C GLY A 110 -13.11 -68.11 -4.16
N GLU A 111 -13.49 -67.89 -5.38
CA GLU A 111 -12.61 -67.57 -6.52
C GLU A 111 -11.66 -66.41 -6.24
N ALA A 112 -12.14 -65.37 -5.50
CA ALA A 112 -11.29 -64.20 -5.14
C ALA A 112 -10.16 -64.58 -4.18
N PHE A 113 -10.35 -65.51 -3.25
CA PHE A 113 -9.29 -66.04 -2.38
C PHE A 113 -8.31 -66.93 -3.12
N ASP A 114 -8.79 -67.73 -4.08
CA ASP A 114 -7.96 -68.62 -4.90
C ASP A 114 -7.08 -67.78 -5.86
N GLN A 115 -7.63 -66.65 -6.41
CA GLN A 115 -6.88 -65.72 -7.24
C GLN A 115 -5.77 -65.02 -6.44
N ILE A 116 -6.09 -64.55 -5.21
CA ILE A 116 -5.07 -63.93 -4.32
C ILE A 116 -4.01 -64.97 -3.92
N GLU A 117 -4.40 -66.21 -3.66
CA GLU A 117 -3.44 -67.28 -3.33
C GLU A 117 -2.51 -67.57 -4.52
N GLN A 118 -3.07 -67.64 -5.74
CA GLN A 118 -2.29 -67.78 -6.96
C GLN A 118 -1.33 -66.60 -7.14
N GLN A 119 -1.82 -65.41 -6.92
CA GLN A 119 -1.01 -64.19 -6.99
C GLN A 119 0.12 -64.16 -5.96
N LEU A 120 -0.09 -64.74 -4.76
CA LEU A 120 0.91 -64.83 -3.69
C LEU A 120 1.80 -66.10 -3.76
N LEU A 121 1.38 -67.15 -4.52
CA LEU A 121 2.07 -68.42 -4.75
C LEU A 121 2.87 -68.44 -6.05
N GLU A 122 2.47 -67.64 -7.02
CA GLU A 122 3.35 -67.45 -8.17
C GLU A 122 4.65 -66.82 -7.64
N PRO A 123 5.79 -67.52 -7.85
CA PRO A 123 7.05 -66.84 -7.58
C PRO A 123 7.06 -65.59 -8.39
N ILE A 124 7.55 -64.53 -7.82
CA ILE A 124 7.92 -63.35 -8.54
C ILE A 124 9.06 -63.70 -9.51
N GLU A 125 8.80 -64.62 -10.44
CA GLU A 125 9.67 -64.94 -11.54
C GLU A 125 9.36 -64.20 -12.81
N ASN A 126 8.39 -63.25 -12.73
CA ASN A 126 8.31 -62.12 -13.61
C ASN A 126 8.64 -60.80 -12.89
N GLY A 127 9.54 -60.85 -11.95
CA GLY A 127 10.43 -59.73 -11.73
C GLY A 127 11.18 -59.56 -13.07
N ALA A 128 10.66 -58.66 -13.93
CA ALA A 128 11.55 -58.01 -14.87
C ALA A 128 12.76 -57.65 -14.02
N LYS A 129 13.92 -58.27 -14.26
CA LYS A 129 15.19 -57.88 -13.65
C LYS A 129 15.21 -56.39 -13.73
N ALA A 130 15.28 -55.72 -12.57
CA ALA A 130 15.45 -54.28 -12.51
C ALA A 130 16.57 -53.99 -13.54
N GLN A 131 16.18 -53.38 -14.65
CA GLN A 131 17.15 -53.04 -15.66
C GLN A 131 17.89 -51.85 -15.08
N ASP A 132 19.19 -51.96 -14.91
CA ASP A 132 20.06 -50.85 -14.51
C ASP A 132 20.17 -49.77 -15.60
N SER A 133 19.33 -49.82 -16.63
CA SER A 133 19.29 -48.89 -17.76
C SER A 133 17.95 -48.15 -17.81
N ASP A 134 17.99 -46.91 -18.24
CA ASP A 134 16.80 -46.08 -18.51
C ASP A 134 15.87 -46.77 -19.56
N PRO A 135 14.55 -46.50 -19.53
CA PRO A 135 13.61 -46.97 -20.54
C PRO A 135 14.03 -46.52 -21.95
N THR A 136 13.59 -47.28 -22.94
CA THR A 136 13.86 -46.92 -24.34
C THR A 136 13.24 -45.57 -24.69
N SER A 137 13.84 -44.86 -25.62
CA SER A 137 13.33 -43.56 -26.09
C SER A 137 11.85 -43.61 -26.53
N LYS A 138 11.39 -44.74 -27.05
CA LYS A 138 10.00 -44.97 -27.47
C LYS A 138 9.04 -45.08 -26.28
N GLU A 139 9.46 -45.75 -25.20
CA GLU A 139 8.68 -45.86 -23.97
C GLU A 139 8.57 -44.50 -23.26
N LEU A 140 9.68 -43.76 -23.14
CA LEU A 140 9.70 -42.41 -22.58
C LEU A 140 8.84 -41.44 -23.39
N GLN A 141 8.89 -41.52 -24.74
CA GLN A 141 8.13 -40.66 -25.61
C GLN A 141 6.61 -40.73 -25.36
N THR A 142 6.12 -41.93 -24.98
CA THR A 142 4.69 -42.11 -24.66
C THR A 142 4.31 -41.29 -23.43
N ILE A 143 5.11 -41.32 -22.36
CA ILE A 143 4.86 -40.57 -21.13
C ILE A 143 5.03 -39.05 -21.36
N ILE A 144 6.07 -38.66 -22.09
CA ILE A 144 6.33 -37.26 -22.46
C ILE A 144 5.17 -36.69 -23.28
N ASN A 145 4.60 -37.48 -24.21
CA ASN A 145 3.43 -37.07 -24.98
C ASN A 145 2.18 -36.89 -24.12
N LEU A 146 1.96 -37.73 -23.10
CA LEU A 146 0.88 -37.55 -22.14
C LEU A 146 1.09 -36.26 -21.33
N TYR A 147 2.31 -36.06 -20.84
CA TYR A 147 2.67 -34.84 -20.11
C TYR A 147 2.44 -33.57 -20.94
N ASN A 148 2.94 -33.57 -22.19
CA ASN A 148 2.81 -32.43 -23.09
C ASN A 148 1.35 -32.13 -23.49
N LYS A 149 0.46 -33.14 -23.47
CA LYS A 149 -0.98 -33.00 -23.68
C LYS A 149 -1.75 -32.54 -22.43
N GLY A 150 -1.05 -32.29 -21.33
CA GLY A 150 -1.68 -31.93 -20.04
C GLY A 150 -2.38 -33.10 -19.33
N GLN A 151 -2.19 -34.33 -19.80
CA GLN A 151 -2.75 -35.53 -19.19
C GLN A 151 -1.86 -36.02 -18.02
N LEU A 152 -1.69 -35.16 -17.03
CA LEU A 152 -0.68 -35.29 -15.98
C LEU A 152 -0.89 -36.50 -15.07
N GLU A 153 -2.14 -36.82 -14.73
CA GLU A 153 -2.47 -38.03 -13.94
C GLU A 153 -2.08 -39.32 -14.67
N GLN A 154 -2.33 -39.35 -15.98
CA GLN A 154 -1.96 -40.51 -16.81
C GLN A 154 -0.43 -40.60 -16.98
N ALA A 155 0.24 -39.47 -17.18
CA ALA A 155 1.69 -39.40 -17.26
C ALA A 155 2.34 -39.89 -15.95
N LEU A 156 1.80 -39.45 -14.79
CA LEU A 156 2.26 -39.88 -13.47
C LEU A 156 2.05 -41.41 -13.28
N SER A 157 0.85 -41.91 -13.57
CA SER A 157 0.52 -43.33 -13.45
C SER A 157 1.45 -44.20 -14.31
N HIS A 158 1.69 -43.81 -15.58
CA HIS A 158 2.59 -44.52 -16.46
C HIS A 158 4.06 -44.44 -15.99
N ALA A 159 4.51 -43.28 -15.52
CA ALA A 159 5.87 -43.12 -15.00
C ALA A 159 6.07 -44.01 -13.76
N THR A 160 5.10 -44.03 -12.84
CA THR A 160 5.14 -44.86 -11.62
C THR A 160 5.16 -46.35 -11.95
N ALA A 161 4.32 -46.81 -12.87
CA ALA A 161 4.31 -48.21 -13.33
C ALA A 161 5.63 -48.60 -14.01
N MET A 162 6.26 -47.67 -14.73
CA MET A 162 7.57 -47.93 -15.33
C MET A 162 8.70 -47.90 -14.31
N LEU A 163 8.58 -47.17 -13.20
CA LEU A 163 9.57 -47.19 -12.11
C LEU A 163 9.64 -48.60 -11.43
N GLU A 164 8.60 -49.41 -11.49
CA GLU A 164 8.65 -50.79 -11.02
C GLU A 164 9.64 -51.65 -11.88
N ARG A 165 9.73 -51.31 -13.17
CA ARG A 165 10.66 -52.00 -14.10
C ARG A 165 12.05 -51.37 -14.15
N TYR A 166 12.12 -50.05 -13.95
CA TYR A 166 13.33 -49.23 -14.05
C TYR A 166 13.53 -48.37 -12.79
N PRO A 167 13.73 -48.98 -11.61
CA PRO A 167 13.78 -48.28 -10.32
C PRO A 167 14.94 -47.28 -10.19
N ASN A 168 15.96 -47.40 -11.01
CA ASN A 168 17.14 -46.56 -11.06
C ASN A 168 17.10 -45.54 -12.22
N SER A 169 15.92 -45.26 -12.78
CA SER A 169 15.80 -44.26 -13.84
C SER A 169 15.57 -42.85 -13.31
N ALA A 170 16.58 -42.00 -13.30
CA ALA A 170 16.50 -40.62 -12.93
C ALA A 170 15.52 -39.82 -13.82
N VAL A 171 15.36 -40.23 -15.06
CA VAL A 171 14.45 -39.59 -16.03
C VAL A 171 13.00 -39.84 -15.67
N LEU A 172 12.64 -41.07 -15.26
CA LEU A 172 11.28 -41.39 -14.84
C LEU A 172 10.91 -40.64 -13.55
N TYR A 173 11.82 -40.59 -12.59
CA TYR A 173 11.61 -39.76 -11.38
C TYR A 173 11.46 -38.27 -11.72
N ASN A 174 12.21 -37.72 -12.67
CA ASN A 174 12.03 -36.37 -13.12
C ASN A 174 10.64 -36.15 -13.74
N ILE A 175 10.17 -37.04 -14.59
CA ILE A 175 8.84 -36.95 -15.23
C ILE A 175 7.73 -37.12 -14.19
N ALA A 176 7.87 -38.06 -13.24
CA ALA A 176 6.92 -38.21 -12.14
C ALA A 176 6.88 -36.95 -11.24
N GLY A 177 8.05 -36.38 -10.94
CA GLY A 177 8.17 -35.12 -10.22
C GLY A 177 7.49 -33.94 -10.95
N ALA A 178 7.74 -33.80 -12.24
CA ALA A 178 7.12 -32.75 -13.08
C ALA A 178 5.59 -32.97 -13.18
N SER A 179 5.13 -34.20 -13.30
CA SER A 179 3.69 -34.52 -13.30
C SER A 179 3.01 -34.16 -11.97
N ASN A 180 3.63 -34.53 -10.84
CA ASN A 180 3.17 -34.14 -9.51
C ASN A 180 3.16 -32.61 -9.32
N ALA A 181 4.19 -31.92 -9.79
CA ALA A 181 4.25 -30.45 -9.72
C ALA A 181 3.11 -29.81 -10.51
N GLY A 182 2.83 -30.32 -11.72
CA GLY A 182 1.71 -29.85 -12.52
C GLY A 182 0.33 -30.14 -11.93
N LEU A 183 0.22 -31.19 -11.12
CA LEU A 183 -0.98 -31.55 -10.33
C LEU A 183 -1.04 -30.80 -8.98
N MET A 184 -0.16 -29.85 -8.74
CA MET A 184 -0.03 -29.08 -7.48
C MET A 184 0.31 -29.94 -6.25
N GLN A 185 0.81 -31.16 -6.47
CA GLN A 185 1.26 -32.09 -5.43
C GLN A 185 2.74 -31.82 -5.11
N LEU A 186 3.01 -30.69 -4.44
CA LEU A 186 4.36 -30.14 -4.30
C LEU A 186 5.31 -31.05 -3.49
N ALA A 187 4.84 -31.66 -2.39
CA ALA A 187 5.67 -32.54 -1.58
C ALA A 187 6.06 -33.86 -2.33
N PRO A 188 5.13 -34.61 -2.98
CA PRO A 188 5.48 -35.74 -3.85
C PRO A 188 6.42 -35.35 -5.00
N ALA A 189 6.25 -34.12 -5.58
CA ALA A 189 7.14 -33.63 -6.63
C ALA A 189 8.59 -33.52 -6.12
N LEU A 190 8.80 -32.89 -4.95
CA LEU A 190 10.11 -32.74 -4.34
C LEU A 190 10.75 -34.08 -4.00
N ASP A 191 9.97 -35.06 -3.52
CA ASP A 191 10.48 -36.36 -3.19
C ASP A 191 10.94 -37.13 -4.44
N ASN A 192 10.17 -37.07 -5.53
CA ASN A 192 10.61 -37.66 -6.80
C ASN A 192 11.89 -37.00 -7.33
N TYR A 193 12.00 -35.68 -7.26
CA TYR A 193 13.22 -34.96 -7.67
C TYR A 193 14.42 -35.33 -6.81
N LYS A 194 14.27 -35.52 -5.49
CA LYS A 194 15.33 -36.01 -4.63
C LYS A 194 15.79 -37.39 -5.03
N GLN A 195 14.85 -38.30 -5.36
CA GLN A 195 15.21 -39.65 -5.88
C GLN A 195 15.97 -39.54 -7.20
N ALA A 196 15.53 -38.68 -8.13
CA ALA A 196 16.25 -38.45 -9.37
C ALA A 196 17.70 -37.98 -9.12
N LEU A 197 17.90 -37.06 -8.13
CA LEU A 197 19.22 -36.53 -7.78
C LEU A 197 20.10 -37.53 -6.98
N GLN A 198 19.50 -38.45 -6.25
CA GLN A 198 20.25 -39.57 -5.63
C GLN A 198 20.85 -40.47 -6.69
N ILE A 199 20.12 -40.72 -7.77
CA ILE A 199 20.57 -41.59 -8.89
C ILE A 199 21.56 -40.79 -9.79
N LYS A 200 21.23 -39.53 -10.11
CA LYS A 200 22.04 -38.67 -11.00
C LYS A 200 22.25 -37.29 -10.32
N PRO A 201 23.32 -37.14 -9.50
CA PRO A 201 23.57 -35.88 -8.76
C PRO A 201 23.89 -34.66 -9.63
N ASP A 202 24.27 -34.88 -10.89
CA ASP A 202 24.60 -33.83 -11.91
C ASP A 202 23.44 -33.55 -12.87
N TYR A 203 22.18 -33.76 -12.44
CA TYR A 203 21.01 -33.54 -13.27
C TYR A 203 20.49 -32.10 -13.17
N ALA A 204 21.06 -31.20 -13.94
CA ALA A 204 20.76 -29.76 -13.89
C ALA A 204 19.26 -29.41 -14.06
N GLU A 205 18.55 -30.14 -14.95
CA GLU A 205 17.11 -29.94 -15.17
C GLU A 205 16.28 -30.22 -13.92
N VAL A 206 16.64 -31.26 -13.18
CA VAL A 206 15.93 -31.62 -11.93
C VAL A 206 16.13 -30.54 -10.86
N TYR A 207 17.34 -30.01 -10.72
CA TYR A 207 17.56 -28.85 -9.85
C TYR A 207 16.73 -27.65 -10.25
N ARG A 208 16.64 -27.33 -11.54
CA ARG A 208 15.77 -26.25 -12.03
C ARG A 208 14.30 -26.51 -11.68
N ASN A 209 13.78 -27.71 -11.99
CA ASN A 209 12.41 -28.12 -11.68
C ASN A 209 12.11 -28.07 -10.17
N MET A 210 13.07 -28.51 -9.34
CA MET A 210 12.96 -28.44 -7.88
C MET A 210 12.93 -26.97 -7.40
N GLY A 211 13.74 -26.10 -8.02
CA GLY A 211 13.70 -24.67 -7.79
C GLY A 211 12.33 -24.06 -8.13
N ASP A 212 11.71 -24.46 -9.25
CA ASP A 212 10.38 -24.00 -9.64
C ASP A 212 9.30 -24.39 -8.62
N VAL A 213 9.35 -25.62 -8.10
CA VAL A 213 8.43 -26.09 -7.04
C VAL A 213 8.63 -25.33 -5.75
N LEU A 214 9.87 -25.10 -5.31
CA LEU A 214 10.19 -24.36 -4.10
C LEU A 214 9.76 -22.89 -4.20
N LYS A 215 9.96 -22.25 -5.35
CA LYS A 215 9.46 -20.89 -5.63
C LYS A 215 7.93 -20.85 -5.49
N ASN A 216 7.21 -21.80 -6.07
CA ASN A 216 5.74 -21.85 -5.98
C ASN A 216 5.24 -22.13 -4.54
N SER A 217 6.04 -22.78 -3.69
CA SER A 217 5.76 -22.93 -2.26
C SER A 217 6.27 -21.76 -1.39
N ASN A 218 6.75 -20.68 -2.01
CA ASN A 218 7.31 -19.48 -1.37
C ASN A 218 8.63 -19.73 -0.59
N ASP A 219 9.31 -20.87 -0.80
CA ASP A 219 10.68 -21.07 -0.33
C ASP A 219 11.67 -20.48 -1.35
N LEU A 220 11.74 -19.13 -1.36
CA LEU A 220 12.60 -18.42 -2.30
C LEU A 220 14.08 -18.70 -2.11
N LYS A 221 14.52 -18.95 -0.86
CA LYS A 221 15.92 -19.29 -0.58
C LYS A 221 16.28 -20.66 -1.17
N GLY A 222 15.46 -21.67 -0.88
CA GLY A 222 15.64 -23.00 -1.43
C GLY A 222 15.58 -23.01 -2.95
N ALA A 223 14.68 -22.23 -3.57
CA ALA A 223 14.59 -22.07 -5.00
C ALA A 223 15.89 -21.52 -5.61
N ILE A 224 16.40 -20.40 -5.08
CA ILE A 224 17.65 -19.76 -5.53
C ILE A 224 18.84 -20.72 -5.40
N ASP A 225 18.94 -21.44 -4.29
CA ASP A 225 20.04 -22.40 -4.08
C ASP A 225 20.01 -23.55 -5.09
N ASN A 226 18.82 -24.05 -5.44
CA ASN A 226 18.65 -25.08 -6.48
C ASN A 226 18.95 -24.55 -7.89
N TYR A 227 18.52 -23.35 -8.25
CA TYR A 227 18.92 -22.73 -9.53
C TYR A 227 20.44 -22.53 -9.62
N LYS A 228 21.11 -22.13 -8.53
CA LYS A 228 22.58 -22.04 -8.49
C LYS A 228 23.25 -23.39 -8.72
N GLN A 229 22.69 -24.49 -8.21
CA GLN A 229 23.21 -25.82 -8.49
C GLN A 229 23.01 -26.19 -9.96
N ALA A 230 21.84 -25.94 -10.55
CA ALA A 230 21.58 -26.15 -11.96
C ALA A 230 22.59 -25.38 -12.86
N ILE A 231 22.84 -24.12 -12.53
CA ILE A 231 23.82 -23.25 -13.24
C ILE A 231 25.27 -23.77 -13.05
N LYS A 232 25.62 -24.22 -11.83
CA LYS A 232 26.93 -24.80 -11.56
C LYS A 232 27.21 -26.04 -12.42
N ILE A 233 26.20 -26.88 -12.61
CA ILE A 233 26.29 -28.09 -13.45
C ILE A 233 26.31 -27.70 -14.92
N THR A 234 25.43 -26.78 -15.32
CA THR A 234 25.28 -26.31 -16.70
C THR A 234 25.39 -24.79 -16.78
N PRO A 235 26.61 -24.23 -16.91
CA PRO A 235 26.81 -22.77 -16.91
C PRO A 235 26.08 -22.02 -18.05
N GLY A 236 25.72 -22.73 -19.13
CA GLY A 236 24.94 -22.21 -20.27
C GLY A 236 23.42 -22.34 -20.12
N TYR A 237 22.89 -22.55 -18.91
CA TYR A 237 21.46 -22.82 -18.69
C TYR A 237 20.67 -21.49 -18.54
N ALA A 238 20.32 -20.87 -19.66
CA ALA A 238 19.63 -19.58 -19.67
C ALA A 238 18.31 -19.55 -18.89
N GLU A 239 17.52 -20.65 -18.96
CA GLU A 239 16.25 -20.74 -18.21
C GLU A 239 16.47 -20.75 -16.69
N ALA A 240 17.53 -21.41 -16.21
CA ALA A 240 17.85 -21.43 -14.78
C ALA A 240 18.25 -20.03 -14.28
N TYR A 241 19.01 -19.26 -15.08
CA TYR A 241 19.30 -17.87 -14.78
C TYR A 241 18.04 -17.00 -14.76
N ASN A 242 17.16 -17.14 -15.76
CA ASN A 242 15.90 -16.41 -15.78
C ASN A 242 15.03 -16.71 -14.55
N ASN A 243 14.86 -18.00 -14.21
CA ASN A 243 14.02 -18.41 -13.08
C ASN A 243 14.63 -18.01 -11.73
N MET A 244 15.98 -18.02 -11.62
CA MET A 244 16.68 -17.43 -10.48
C MET A 244 16.43 -15.94 -10.36
N GLY A 245 16.46 -15.20 -11.49
CA GLY A 245 16.11 -13.79 -11.52
C GLY A 245 14.69 -13.51 -11.04
N VAL A 246 13.71 -14.33 -11.46
CA VAL A 246 12.32 -14.22 -10.97
C VAL A 246 12.24 -14.44 -9.45
N ALA A 247 12.92 -15.45 -8.91
CA ALA A 247 12.93 -15.72 -7.48
C ALA A 247 13.62 -14.58 -6.67
N LEU A 248 14.70 -14.01 -7.21
CA LEU A 248 15.40 -12.86 -6.62
C LEU A 248 14.53 -11.60 -6.66
N ASN A 249 13.81 -11.35 -7.75
CA ASN A 249 12.88 -10.22 -7.87
C ASN A 249 11.77 -10.31 -6.83
N VAL A 250 11.14 -11.48 -6.68
CA VAL A 250 10.10 -11.71 -5.65
C VAL A 250 10.68 -11.53 -4.23
N LYS A 251 11.94 -11.90 -4.01
CA LYS A 251 12.65 -11.69 -2.74
C LYS A 251 12.98 -10.22 -2.48
N GLY A 252 12.92 -9.34 -3.49
CA GLY A 252 13.28 -7.93 -3.40
C GLY A 252 14.76 -7.63 -3.71
N ASP A 253 15.56 -8.63 -4.08
CA ASP A 253 16.96 -8.45 -4.48
C ASP A 253 17.04 -8.08 -5.97
N LEU A 254 16.65 -6.83 -6.26
CA LEU A 254 16.44 -6.36 -7.64
C LEU A 254 17.76 -6.33 -8.45
N GLU A 255 18.89 -5.99 -7.83
CA GLU A 255 20.18 -5.96 -8.51
C GLU A 255 20.61 -7.36 -8.95
N ALA A 256 20.57 -8.32 -8.03
CA ALA A 256 20.91 -9.71 -8.35
C ALA A 256 19.93 -10.33 -9.37
N ALA A 257 18.65 -9.92 -9.34
CA ALA A 257 17.67 -10.33 -10.32
C ALA A 257 18.04 -9.82 -11.73
N ILE A 258 18.33 -8.52 -11.86
CA ILE A 258 18.73 -7.88 -13.13
C ILE A 258 20.02 -8.54 -13.69
N ASP A 259 21.00 -8.81 -12.82
CA ASP A 259 22.24 -9.48 -13.25
C ASP A 259 21.97 -10.92 -13.72
N SER A 260 21.06 -11.64 -13.08
CA SER A 260 20.65 -12.99 -13.50
C SER A 260 19.98 -12.95 -14.87
N TYR A 261 19.07 -12.00 -15.13
CA TYR A 261 18.46 -11.84 -16.46
C TYR A 261 19.49 -11.45 -17.53
N LYS A 262 20.44 -10.58 -17.21
CA LYS A 262 21.55 -10.24 -18.14
C LYS A 262 22.36 -11.49 -18.54
N GLN A 263 22.62 -12.40 -17.59
CA GLN A 263 23.30 -13.67 -17.91
C GLN A 263 22.42 -14.55 -18.80
N ALA A 264 21.11 -14.69 -18.51
CA ALA A 264 20.17 -15.42 -19.37
C ALA A 264 20.17 -14.90 -20.80
N ILE A 265 20.12 -13.58 -20.96
CA ILE A 265 20.14 -12.87 -22.24
C ILE A 265 21.50 -13.04 -22.95
N LYS A 266 22.60 -12.99 -22.21
CA LYS A 266 23.95 -13.22 -22.77
C LYS A 266 24.09 -14.62 -23.35
N ILE A 267 23.51 -15.61 -22.70
CA ILE A 267 23.51 -17.03 -23.15
C ILE A 267 22.56 -17.19 -24.36
N THR A 268 21.36 -16.64 -24.27
CA THR A 268 20.32 -16.73 -25.28
C THR A 268 19.82 -15.32 -25.66
N PRO A 269 20.45 -14.65 -26.63
CA PRO A 269 20.08 -13.28 -27.01
C PRO A 269 18.64 -13.13 -27.53
N GLY A 270 18.02 -14.23 -27.99
CA GLY A 270 16.62 -14.28 -28.45
C GLY A 270 15.61 -14.60 -27.33
N TYR A 271 15.96 -14.42 -26.05
CA TYR A 271 15.09 -14.81 -24.94
C TYR A 271 14.16 -13.64 -24.54
N ALA A 272 13.03 -13.49 -25.25
CA ALA A 272 12.08 -12.40 -25.06
C ALA A 272 11.55 -12.29 -23.62
N GLU A 273 11.26 -13.42 -22.98
CA GLU A 273 10.76 -13.48 -21.60
C GLU A 273 11.80 -12.94 -20.60
N ALA A 274 13.10 -13.21 -20.82
CA ALA A 274 14.15 -12.68 -19.96
C ALA A 274 14.28 -11.15 -20.07
N TYR A 275 14.14 -10.59 -21.28
CA TYR A 275 14.06 -9.13 -21.46
C TYR A 275 12.84 -8.53 -20.77
N ASN A 276 11.67 -9.17 -20.91
CA ASN A 276 10.45 -8.71 -20.23
C ASN A 276 10.61 -8.74 -18.70
N ASN A 277 11.14 -9.83 -18.16
CA ASN A 277 11.36 -9.96 -16.71
C ASN A 277 12.41 -8.98 -16.19
N MET A 278 13.48 -8.71 -16.96
CA MET A 278 14.46 -7.69 -16.64
C MET A 278 13.83 -6.30 -16.63
N GLY A 279 12.96 -6.00 -17.60
CA GLY A 279 12.18 -4.76 -17.60
C GLY A 279 11.30 -4.61 -16.36
N ALA A 280 10.65 -5.68 -15.92
CA ALA A 280 9.85 -5.65 -14.68
C ALA A 280 10.72 -5.34 -13.45
N ALA A 281 11.87 -5.98 -13.30
CA ALA A 281 12.80 -5.70 -12.20
C ALA A 281 13.37 -4.27 -12.24
N LEU A 282 13.67 -3.75 -13.44
CA LEU A 282 14.10 -2.36 -13.63
C LEU A 282 13.00 -1.35 -13.27
N LYS A 283 11.74 -1.66 -13.63
CA LYS A 283 10.57 -0.86 -13.24
C LYS A 283 10.42 -0.82 -11.72
N ASP A 284 10.50 -1.98 -11.05
CA ASP A 284 10.41 -2.08 -9.61
C ASP A 284 11.58 -1.35 -8.90
N LYS A 285 12.75 -1.28 -9.55
CA LYS A 285 13.89 -0.45 -9.11
C LYS A 285 13.66 1.05 -9.35
N GLY A 286 12.67 1.44 -10.17
CA GLY A 286 12.35 2.81 -10.55
C GLY A 286 13.13 3.32 -11.77
N ASP A 287 13.85 2.48 -12.49
CA ASP A 287 14.53 2.82 -13.75
C ASP A 287 13.58 2.55 -14.94
N LEU A 288 12.59 3.46 -15.08
CA LEU A 288 11.49 3.29 -16.03
C LEU A 288 11.95 3.37 -17.49
N ASP A 289 12.91 4.22 -17.81
CA ASP A 289 13.42 4.37 -19.18
C ASP A 289 14.11 3.08 -19.64
N THR A 290 15.02 2.53 -18.83
CA THR A 290 15.72 1.28 -19.13
C THR A 290 14.74 0.08 -19.12
N ALA A 291 13.70 0.11 -18.27
CA ALA A 291 12.64 -0.90 -18.26
C ALA A 291 11.90 -0.92 -19.61
N ILE A 292 11.45 0.25 -20.10
CA ILE A 292 10.77 0.37 -21.40
C ILE A 292 11.67 -0.11 -22.54
N ASP A 293 12.96 0.22 -22.50
CA ASP A 293 13.90 -0.25 -23.53
C ASP A 293 14.05 -1.79 -23.50
N SER A 294 14.06 -2.39 -22.31
CA SER A 294 14.08 -3.83 -22.14
C SER A 294 12.83 -4.49 -22.71
N TYR A 295 11.64 -3.97 -22.41
CA TYR A 295 10.38 -4.45 -22.99
C TYR A 295 10.36 -4.30 -24.54
N LYS A 296 10.89 -3.18 -25.08
CA LYS A 296 11.01 -3.00 -26.53
C LYS A 296 11.94 -4.04 -27.17
N GLN A 297 13.01 -4.46 -26.47
CA GLN A 297 13.86 -5.56 -26.96
C GLN A 297 13.07 -6.89 -26.98
N ALA A 298 12.26 -7.16 -25.93
CA ALA A 298 11.38 -8.34 -25.94
C ALA A 298 10.43 -8.33 -27.15
N LEU A 299 9.84 -7.16 -27.47
CA LEU A 299 8.94 -6.99 -28.63
C LEU A 299 9.65 -7.08 -30.00
N LYS A 300 10.93 -6.72 -30.08
CA LYS A 300 11.70 -6.95 -31.34
C LYS A 300 11.88 -8.44 -31.61
N ILE A 301 12.00 -9.25 -30.56
CA ILE A 301 12.14 -10.70 -30.63
C ILE A 301 10.78 -11.37 -30.90
N LYS A 302 9.76 -10.94 -30.14
CA LYS A 302 8.41 -11.48 -30.16
C LYS A 302 7.39 -10.34 -30.30
N PRO A 303 7.05 -9.93 -31.55
CA PRO A 303 6.19 -8.76 -31.80
C PRO A 303 4.74 -8.88 -31.27
N ASP A 304 4.28 -10.10 -31.02
CA ASP A 304 2.94 -10.41 -30.46
C ASP A 304 2.96 -10.68 -28.97
N PHE A 305 3.99 -10.20 -28.25
CA PHE A 305 4.12 -10.39 -26.81
C PHE A 305 3.24 -9.39 -26.03
N ALA A 306 1.96 -9.76 -25.85
CA ALA A 306 0.96 -8.91 -25.21
C ALA A 306 1.38 -8.42 -23.81
N GLU A 307 2.00 -9.27 -23.01
CA GLU A 307 2.50 -8.93 -21.67
C GLU A 307 3.56 -7.82 -21.70
N ALA A 308 4.45 -7.81 -22.70
CA ALA A 308 5.45 -6.76 -22.82
C ALA A 308 4.81 -5.41 -23.19
N TYR A 309 3.80 -5.39 -24.08
CA TYR A 309 3.02 -4.17 -24.33
C TYR A 309 2.27 -3.69 -23.09
N ASN A 310 1.66 -4.61 -22.32
CA ASN A 310 1.00 -4.25 -21.06
C ASN A 310 1.98 -3.61 -20.08
N ASN A 311 3.17 -4.18 -19.92
CA ASN A 311 4.21 -3.68 -19.03
C ASN A 311 4.77 -2.32 -19.50
N ILE A 312 4.90 -2.09 -20.80
CA ILE A 312 5.20 -0.76 -21.36
C ILE A 312 4.11 0.23 -20.97
N GLY A 313 2.83 -0.15 -21.12
CA GLY A 313 1.70 0.70 -20.73
C GLY A 313 1.75 1.09 -19.26
N VAL A 314 2.01 0.13 -18.35
CA VAL A 314 2.18 0.41 -16.91
C VAL A 314 3.37 1.34 -16.67
N ALA A 315 4.53 1.07 -17.27
CA ALA A 315 5.71 1.91 -17.08
C ALA A 315 5.50 3.35 -17.63
N LEU A 316 4.81 3.51 -18.76
CA LEU A 316 4.45 4.81 -19.31
C LEU A 316 3.42 5.54 -18.45
N GLN A 317 2.46 4.83 -17.83
CA GLN A 317 1.54 5.39 -16.85
C GLN A 317 2.32 5.91 -15.64
N ASP A 318 3.25 5.12 -15.11
CA ASP A 318 4.13 5.52 -14.00
C ASP A 318 5.00 6.74 -14.38
N MET A 319 5.34 6.90 -15.66
CA MET A 319 6.03 8.07 -16.20
C MET A 319 5.10 9.29 -16.42
N GLY A 320 3.79 9.11 -16.32
CA GLY A 320 2.80 10.15 -16.60
C GLY A 320 2.52 10.37 -18.10
N ASP A 321 3.07 9.55 -19.00
CA ASP A 321 2.71 9.59 -20.42
C ASP A 321 1.45 8.74 -20.66
N LEU A 322 0.31 9.30 -20.21
CA LEU A 322 -0.97 8.60 -20.22
C LEU A 322 -1.44 8.27 -21.67
N ASN A 323 -1.07 9.09 -22.64
CA ASN A 323 -1.46 8.84 -24.03
C ASN A 323 -0.71 7.63 -24.60
N ALA A 324 0.61 7.59 -24.44
CA ALA A 324 1.41 6.47 -24.88
C ALA A 324 1.07 5.16 -24.14
N ALA A 325 0.71 5.26 -22.85
CA ALA A 325 0.21 4.14 -22.06
C ALA A 325 -1.07 3.55 -22.65
N ILE A 326 -2.08 4.40 -22.94
CA ILE A 326 -3.34 3.99 -23.57
C ILE A 326 -3.08 3.32 -24.93
N ASP A 327 -2.17 3.87 -25.74
CA ASP A 327 -1.84 3.31 -27.04
C ASP A 327 -1.16 1.94 -26.90
N SER A 328 -0.34 1.74 -25.87
CA SER A 328 0.27 0.44 -25.55
C SER A 328 -0.80 -0.59 -25.16
N TYR A 329 -1.76 -0.26 -24.32
CA TYR A 329 -2.88 -1.16 -23.97
C TYR A 329 -3.76 -1.48 -25.19
N LYS A 330 -3.98 -0.53 -26.10
CA LYS A 330 -4.68 -0.80 -27.37
C LYS A 330 -3.93 -1.84 -28.23
N GLN A 331 -2.57 -1.86 -28.23
CA GLN A 331 -1.83 -2.91 -28.90
C GLN A 331 -2.05 -4.27 -28.24
N VAL A 332 -2.04 -4.32 -26.87
CA VAL A 332 -2.40 -5.55 -26.15
C VAL A 332 -3.75 -6.09 -26.63
N LEU A 333 -4.77 -5.22 -26.66
CA LEU A 333 -6.15 -5.60 -27.02
C LEU A 333 -6.34 -5.96 -28.50
N LYS A 334 -5.44 -5.53 -29.39
CA LYS A 334 -5.38 -6.02 -30.77
C LYS A 334 -4.85 -7.45 -30.86
N ILE A 335 -3.86 -7.79 -30.02
CA ILE A 335 -3.24 -9.12 -29.98
C ILE A 335 -4.15 -10.09 -29.22
N LYS A 336 -4.66 -9.66 -28.07
CA LYS A 336 -5.47 -10.48 -27.15
C LYS A 336 -6.67 -9.66 -26.66
N PRO A 337 -7.81 -9.68 -27.41
CA PRO A 337 -9.00 -8.87 -27.06
C PRO A 337 -9.63 -9.21 -25.71
N ASP A 338 -9.41 -10.42 -25.23
CA ASP A 338 -9.93 -10.95 -23.97
C ASP A 338 -8.92 -10.81 -22.79
N TYR A 339 -8.01 -9.83 -22.86
CA TYR A 339 -7.06 -9.56 -21.80
C TYR A 339 -7.66 -8.59 -20.76
N ALA A 340 -8.33 -9.14 -19.74
CA ALA A 340 -9.04 -8.37 -18.71
C ALA A 340 -8.15 -7.34 -18.00
N GLU A 341 -6.88 -7.68 -17.74
CA GLU A 341 -5.93 -6.79 -17.07
C GLU A 341 -5.58 -5.56 -17.93
N ALA A 342 -5.46 -5.71 -19.26
CA ALA A 342 -5.21 -4.57 -20.13
C ALA A 342 -6.40 -3.60 -20.17
N HIS A 343 -7.63 -4.11 -20.18
CA HIS A 343 -8.83 -3.28 -20.04
C HIS A 343 -8.85 -2.56 -18.68
N TYR A 344 -8.51 -3.26 -17.60
CA TYR A 344 -8.44 -2.67 -16.26
C TYR A 344 -7.38 -1.55 -16.18
N ASN A 345 -6.16 -1.81 -16.67
CA ASN A 345 -5.06 -0.83 -16.66
C ASN A 345 -5.38 0.37 -17.57
N MET A 346 -5.99 0.14 -18.73
CA MET A 346 -6.47 1.20 -19.61
C MET A 346 -7.55 2.04 -18.90
N GLY A 347 -8.44 1.41 -18.15
CA GLY A 347 -9.43 2.10 -17.32
C GLY A 347 -8.79 2.99 -16.25
N ASN A 348 -7.78 2.49 -15.55
CA ASN A 348 -7.01 3.28 -14.59
C ASN A 348 -6.37 4.50 -15.25
N THR A 349 -5.71 4.29 -16.39
CA THR A 349 -5.02 5.36 -17.12
C THR A 349 -5.99 6.42 -17.68
N LEU A 350 -7.17 6.01 -18.15
CA LEU A 350 -8.23 6.92 -18.59
C LEU A 350 -8.80 7.71 -17.41
N ASN A 351 -8.97 7.07 -16.26
CA ASN A 351 -9.37 7.74 -15.02
C ASN A 351 -8.34 8.78 -14.58
N ASP A 352 -7.05 8.45 -14.61
CA ASP A 352 -5.95 9.38 -14.30
C ASP A 352 -5.93 10.56 -15.28
N LYS A 353 -6.31 10.34 -16.53
CA LYS A 353 -6.46 11.37 -17.56
C LYS A 353 -7.70 12.25 -17.35
N GLY A 354 -8.65 11.82 -16.52
CA GLY A 354 -9.95 12.47 -16.30
C GLY A 354 -11.03 12.07 -17.29
N ASP A 355 -10.77 11.09 -18.16
CA ASP A 355 -11.78 10.49 -19.06
C ASP A 355 -12.58 9.42 -18.29
N LEU A 356 -13.52 9.89 -17.46
CA LEU A 356 -14.32 9.01 -16.61
C LEU A 356 -15.20 8.06 -17.40
N GLU A 357 -15.75 8.50 -18.55
CA GLU A 357 -16.60 7.66 -19.40
C GLU A 357 -15.78 6.52 -20.02
N GLY A 358 -14.63 6.84 -20.61
CA GLY A 358 -13.73 5.85 -21.17
C GLY A 358 -13.22 4.87 -20.10
N ALA A 359 -12.95 5.37 -18.89
CA ALA A 359 -12.54 4.54 -17.75
C ALA A 359 -13.64 3.54 -17.37
N ILE A 360 -14.88 4.01 -17.19
CA ILE A 360 -16.03 3.18 -16.84
C ILE A 360 -16.25 2.09 -17.89
N ASP A 361 -16.17 2.44 -19.19
CA ASP A 361 -16.35 1.47 -20.26
C ASP A 361 -15.23 0.43 -20.30
N SER A 362 -13.98 0.84 -20.04
CA SER A 362 -12.86 -0.08 -19.94
C SER A 362 -13.01 -1.06 -18.77
N TYR A 363 -13.44 -0.59 -17.60
CA TYR A 363 -13.71 -1.45 -16.45
C TYR A 363 -14.87 -2.43 -16.74
N LYS A 364 -15.93 -2.00 -17.42
CA LYS A 364 -17.04 -2.90 -17.86
C LYS A 364 -16.54 -4.04 -18.74
N HIS A 365 -15.61 -3.76 -19.66
CA HIS A 365 -15.00 -4.79 -20.49
C HIS A 365 -14.14 -5.76 -19.65
N ALA A 366 -13.33 -5.24 -18.73
CA ALA A 366 -12.55 -6.08 -17.81
C ALA A 366 -13.46 -7.03 -16.99
N ILE A 367 -14.56 -6.50 -16.44
CA ILE A 367 -15.53 -7.26 -15.66
C ILE A 367 -16.29 -8.28 -16.53
N LYS A 368 -16.62 -7.94 -17.78
CA LYS A 368 -17.26 -8.88 -18.71
C LYS A 368 -16.37 -10.10 -18.99
N ILE A 369 -15.06 -9.90 -19.10
CA ILE A 369 -14.09 -10.96 -19.35
C ILE A 369 -13.83 -11.74 -18.05
N LYS A 370 -13.65 -11.03 -16.93
CA LYS A 370 -13.38 -11.59 -15.60
C LYS A 370 -14.45 -11.10 -14.60
N PRO A 371 -15.58 -11.84 -14.43
CA PRO A 371 -16.69 -11.41 -13.57
C PRO A 371 -16.38 -11.34 -12.08
N ASP A 372 -15.30 -11.97 -11.63
CA ASP A 372 -14.79 -11.96 -10.26
C ASP A 372 -13.65 -10.94 -10.02
N TYR A 373 -13.57 -9.90 -10.85
CA TYR A 373 -12.52 -8.89 -10.77
C TYR A 373 -12.89 -7.78 -9.76
N ALA A 374 -12.72 -8.04 -8.46
CA ALA A 374 -13.09 -7.12 -7.37
C ALA A 374 -12.49 -5.71 -7.54
N SER A 375 -11.20 -5.61 -7.92
CA SER A 375 -10.53 -4.32 -8.12
C SER A 375 -11.15 -3.51 -9.27
N ALA A 376 -11.62 -4.16 -10.34
CA ALA A 376 -12.27 -3.47 -11.44
C ALA A 376 -13.63 -2.91 -11.04
N PHE A 377 -14.42 -3.65 -10.25
CA PHE A 377 -15.65 -3.13 -9.66
C PHE A 377 -15.38 -1.95 -8.73
N ASN A 378 -14.37 -2.05 -7.86
CA ASN A 378 -14.01 -0.97 -6.93
C ASN A 378 -13.61 0.31 -7.69
N ASN A 379 -12.74 0.21 -8.71
CA ASN A 379 -12.27 1.36 -9.47
C ASN A 379 -13.36 1.95 -10.38
N MET A 380 -14.26 1.11 -10.93
CA MET A 380 -15.46 1.58 -11.62
C MET A 380 -16.37 2.35 -10.66
N GLY A 381 -16.52 1.88 -9.42
CA GLY A 381 -17.23 2.60 -8.36
C GLY A 381 -16.63 3.98 -8.09
N ASN A 382 -15.31 4.08 -8.03
CA ASN A 382 -14.62 5.36 -7.86
C ASN A 382 -14.86 6.31 -9.04
N ALA A 383 -14.74 5.83 -10.27
CA ALA A 383 -15.00 6.64 -11.46
C ALA A 383 -16.46 7.12 -11.53
N LEU A 384 -17.43 6.28 -11.14
CA LEU A 384 -18.83 6.66 -11.04
C LEU A 384 -19.09 7.69 -9.94
N LYS A 385 -18.43 7.55 -8.78
CA LYS A 385 -18.48 8.54 -7.68
C LYS A 385 -17.96 9.89 -8.16
N ASP A 386 -16.82 9.89 -8.86
CA ASP A 386 -16.20 11.10 -9.40
C ASP A 386 -17.04 11.74 -10.50
N LYS A 387 -17.84 10.94 -11.22
CA LYS A 387 -18.86 11.42 -12.17
C LYS A 387 -20.11 11.98 -11.46
N GLY A 388 -20.29 11.70 -10.16
CA GLY A 388 -21.47 12.09 -9.37
C GLY A 388 -22.56 11.03 -9.25
N ASP A 389 -22.42 9.87 -9.91
CA ASP A 389 -23.39 8.78 -9.80
C ASP A 389 -23.12 7.92 -8.56
N LEU A 390 -23.48 8.46 -7.39
CA LEU A 390 -23.21 7.82 -6.10
C LEU A 390 -23.97 6.49 -5.92
N ASP A 391 -25.15 6.33 -6.54
CA ASP A 391 -25.92 5.09 -6.43
C ASP A 391 -25.28 3.96 -7.24
N ALA A 392 -24.84 4.23 -8.45
CA ALA A 392 -24.09 3.26 -9.22
C ALA A 392 -22.73 2.95 -8.58
N ALA A 393 -22.05 3.95 -8.01
CA ALA A 393 -20.80 3.77 -7.26
C ALA A 393 -20.98 2.76 -6.11
N LEU A 394 -22.01 2.97 -5.27
CA LEU A 394 -22.33 2.07 -4.15
C LEU A 394 -22.58 0.62 -4.60
N LYS A 395 -23.37 0.43 -5.66
CA LYS A 395 -23.62 -0.91 -6.23
C LYS A 395 -22.33 -1.60 -6.65
N ASN A 396 -21.38 -0.87 -7.23
CA ASN A 396 -20.12 -1.41 -7.67
C ASN A 396 -19.21 -1.76 -6.48
N HIS A 397 -19.11 -0.91 -5.46
CA HIS A 397 -18.40 -1.24 -4.24
C HIS A 397 -19.01 -2.46 -3.52
N GLU A 398 -20.34 -2.59 -3.49
CA GLU A 398 -21.01 -3.78 -2.95
C GLU A 398 -20.66 -5.05 -3.74
N GLN A 399 -20.54 -4.99 -5.07
CA GLN A 399 -20.12 -6.14 -5.87
C GLN A 399 -18.65 -6.49 -5.60
N ALA A 400 -17.75 -5.50 -5.50
CA ALA A 400 -16.36 -5.73 -5.10
C ALA A 400 -16.29 -6.47 -3.76
N LEU A 401 -17.08 -6.04 -2.77
CA LEU A 401 -17.14 -6.63 -1.43
C LEU A 401 -17.83 -8.00 -1.36
N LYS A 402 -18.73 -8.32 -2.30
CA LYS A 402 -19.27 -9.69 -2.43
C LYS A 402 -18.22 -10.67 -2.95
N ILE A 403 -17.35 -10.21 -3.85
CA ILE A 403 -16.25 -11.01 -4.40
C ILE A 403 -15.13 -11.14 -3.36
N GLN A 404 -14.73 -10.03 -2.74
CA GLN A 404 -13.66 -9.95 -1.76
C GLN A 404 -14.14 -9.21 -0.51
N PRO A 405 -14.67 -9.91 0.51
CA PRO A 405 -15.24 -9.28 1.72
C PRO A 405 -14.24 -8.54 2.59
N ASP A 406 -12.95 -8.87 2.50
CA ASP A 406 -11.84 -8.26 3.24
C ASP A 406 -11.10 -7.17 2.45
N PHE A 407 -11.74 -6.61 1.42
CA PHE A 407 -11.19 -5.53 0.61
C PHE A 407 -11.37 -4.18 1.33
N HIS A 408 -10.40 -3.78 2.16
CA HIS A 408 -10.52 -2.59 3.02
C HIS A 408 -10.70 -1.29 2.21
N GLU A 409 -10.03 -1.14 1.05
CA GLU A 409 -10.21 0.01 0.17
C GLU A 409 -11.64 0.11 -0.37
N ALA A 410 -12.27 -1.01 -0.71
CA ALA A 410 -13.66 -0.99 -1.17
C ALA A 410 -14.62 -0.58 -0.06
N HIS A 411 -14.38 -1.02 1.19
CA HIS A 411 -15.12 -0.52 2.35
C HIS A 411 -14.92 0.98 2.57
N ARG A 412 -13.68 1.48 2.47
CA ARG A 412 -13.39 2.92 2.55
C ARG A 412 -14.10 3.71 1.44
N ASN A 413 -13.97 3.27 0.19
CA ASN A 413 -14.57 3.94 -0.96
C ASN A 413 -16.10 3.94 -0.90
N MET A 414 -16.71 2.85 -0.42
CA MET A 414 -18.13 2.80 -0.10
C MET A 414 -18.50 3.84 0.97
N GLY A 415 -17.66 4.01 1.99
CA GLY A 415 -17.83 5.04 3.01
C GLY A 415 -17.80 6.45 2.42
N LEU A 416 -16.87 6.74 1.52
CA LEU A 416 -16.79 8.04 0.82
C LEU A 416 -18.04 8.31 -0.03
N ALA A 417 -18.55 7.29 -0.74
CA ALA A 417 -19.77 7.44 -1.52
C ALA A 417 -21.02 7.67 -0.63
N LEU A 418 -21.11 6.97 0.50
CA LEU A 418 -22.16 7.18 1.51
C LEU A 418 -22.06 8.56 2.15
N TYR A 419 -20.84 9.04 2.42
CA TYR A 419 -20.61 10.40 2.90
C TYR A 419 -21.10 11.44 1.88
N GLY A 420 -20.78 11.25 0.59
CA GLY A 420 -21.28 12.12 -0.48
C GLY A 420 -22.81 12.22 -0.49
N LYS A 421 -23.51 11.15 -0.12
CA LYS A 421 -24.99 11.12 0.03
C LYS A 421 -25.49 11.67 1.37
N GLY A 422 -24.62 12.07 2.28
CA GLY A 422 -24.98 12.50 3.65
C GLY A 422 -25.43 11.35 4.56
N ASN A 423 -25.20 10.09 4.18
CA ASN A 423 -25.47 8.92 5.03
C ASN A 423 -24.33 8.65 6.01
N PHE A 424 -24.20 9.46 7.06
CA PHE A 424 -23.09 9.37 8.01
C PHE A 424 -23.06 8.08 8.81
N SER A 425 -24.22 7.52 9.17
CA SER A 425 -24.28 6.24 9.87
C SER A 425 -23.73 5.11 9.01
N GLY A 426 -24.08 5.05 7.75
CA GLY A 426 -23.54 4.11 6.77
C GLY A 426 -22.04 4.34 6.53
N THR A 427 -21.62 5.61 6.44
CA THR A 427 -20.19 6.00 6.30
C THR A 427 -19.36 5.44 7.45
N ILE A 428 -19.77 5.71 8.70
CA ILE A 428 -19.04 5.24 9.90
C ILE A 428 -19.00 3.72 9.94
N GLU A 429 -20.09 3.04 9.57
CA GLU A 429 -20.11 1.57 9.57
C GLU A 429 -19.18 0.98 8.49
N ALA A 430 -19.12 1.60 7.30
CA ALA A 430 -18.19 1.20 6.25
C ALA A 430 -16.72 1.40 6.69
N TYR A 431 -16.39 2.55 7.29
CA TYR A 431 -15.05 2.82 7.82
C TYR A 431 -14.67 1.87 8.98
N LYS A 432 -15.61 1.53 9.85
CA LYS A 432 -15.38 0.54 10.91
C LYS A 432 -15.03 -0.84 10.35
N ARG A 433 -15.67 -1.26 9.25
CA ARG A 433 -15.34 -2.51 8.56
C ARG A 433 -13.95 -2.45 7.96
N ALA A 434 -13.59 -1.36 7.30
CA ALA A 434 -12.26 -1.14 6.78
C ALA A 434 -11.19 -1.17 7.90
N LEU A 435 -11.42 -0.46 9.01
CA LEU A 435 -10.52 -0.44 10.18
C LEU A 435 -10.48 -1.78 10.95
N LYS A 436 -11.47 -2.66 10.79
CA LYS A 436 -11.39 -4.02 11.33
C LYS A 436 -10.38 -4.87 10.57
N ILE A 437 -10.22 -4.62 9.27
CA ILE A 437 -9.28 -5.30 8.39
C ILE A 437 -7.89 -4.67 8.57
N GLU A 438 -7.81 -3.35 8.50
CA GLU A 438 -6.57 -2.58 8.61
C GLU A 438 -6.68 -1.49 9.69
N PRO A 439 -6.46 -1.83 10.97
CA PRO A 439 -6.66 -0.92 12.11
C PRO A 439 -5.75 0.32 12.11
N ASN A 440 -4.59 0.22 11.49
CA ASN A 440 -3.58 1.27 11.47
C ASN A 440 -3.67 2.20 10.24
N ASN A 441 -4.72 2.07 9.42
CA ASN A 441 -4.89 2.90 8.23
C ASN A 441 -5.21 4.35 8.60
N THR A 442 -4.21 5.22 8.49
CA THR A 442 -4.28 6.64 8.86
C THR A 442 -5.26 7.43 7.99
N GLU A 443 -5.40 7.06 6.71
CA GLU A 443 -6.33 7.72 5.80
C GLU A 443 -7.78 7.56 6.26
N ILE A 444 -8.18 6.36 6.71
CA ILE A 444 -9.53 6.11 7.21
C ILE A 444 -9.78 6.85 8.51
N TRP A 445 -8.77 6.94 9.38
CA TRP A 445 -8.87 7.73 10.61
C TRP A 445 -9.03 9.23 10.31
N ASN A 446 -8.31 9.75 9.32
CA ASN A 446 -8.44 11.13 8.86
C ASN A 446 -9.81 11.38 8.21
N ASP A 447 -10.30 10.45 7.39
CA ASP A 447 -11.62 10.56 6.76
C ASP A 447 -12.77 10.61 7.77
N LEU A 448 -12.64 9.94 8.92
CA LEU A 448 -13.65 9.92 9.99
C LEU A 448 -13.96 11.30 10.60
N GLN A 449 -13.02 12.26 10.55
CA GLN A 449 -13.26 13.61 11.07
C GLN A 449 -14.43 14.29 10.36
N PHE A 450 -14.59 14.09 9.06
CA PHE A 450 -15.60 14.79 8.25
C PHE A 450 -17.04 14.38 8.59
N PRO A 451 -17.42 13.09 8.60
CA PRO A 451 -18.77 12.69 9.00
C PRO A 451 -19.04 12.96 10.46
N LEU A 452 -18.07 12.82 11.36
CA LEU A 452 -18.26 13.11 12.77
C LEU A 452 -18.44 14.61 13.03
N GLN A 453 -17.70 15.47 12.35
CA GLN A 453 -17.88 16.93 12.42
C GLN A 453 -19.26 17.34 11.88
N ALA A 454 -19.69 16.78 10.74
CA ALA A 454 -21.02 17.04 10.19
C ALA A 454 -22.15 16.62 11.17
N MET A 455 -21.95 15.53 11.89
CA MET A 455 -22.93 15.06 12.91
C MET A 455 -22.99 15.92 14.16
N LYS A 456 -22.02 16.80 14.43
CA LYS A 456 -22.02 17.68 15.61
C LYS A 456 -23.22 18.62 15.65
N LEU A 457 -23.82 18.96 14.51
CA LEU A 457 -25.07 19.73 14.45
C LEU A 457 -26.23 19.00 15.16
N GLN A 458 -26.26 17.68 15.08
CA GLN A 458 -27.32 16.84 15.64
C GLN A 458 -26.92 16.22 16.99
N THR A 459 -25.65 15.94 17.18
CA THR A 459 -25.08 15.30 18.37
C THR A 459 -23.82 16.05 18.80
N PRO A 460 -23.96 17.16 19.57
CA PRO A 460 -22.81 17.97 19.97
C PRO A 460 -21.82 17.27 20.92
N ASN A 461 -22.22 16.16 21.55
CA ASN A 461 -21.39 15.42 22.50
C ASN A 461 -20.32 14.58 21.76
N ILE A 462 -19.09 15.06 21.76
CA ILE A 462 -17.95 14.39 21.09
C ILE A 462 -17.70 12.98 21.64
N LYS A 463 -17.90 12.74 22.95
CA LYS A 463 -17.75 11.38 23.53
C LYS A 463 -18.76 10.41 22.93
N GLU A 464 -19.99 10.85 22.71
CA GLU A 464 -21.03 10.04 22.06
C GLU A 464 -20.68 9.78 20.60
N LEU A 465 -20.25 10.81 19.85
CA LEU A 465 -19.79 10.65 18.47
C LEU A 465 -18.65 9.65 18.37
N LEU A 466 -17.61 9.77 19.20
CA LEU A 466 -16.47 8.85 19.21
C LEU A 466 -16.84 7.43 19.65
N SER A 467 -17.89 7.26 20.45
CA SER A 467 -18.37 5.91 20.83
C SER A 467 -18.92 5.13 19.63
N ARG A 468 -19.37 5.83 18.58
CA ARG A 468 -19.82 5.21 17.33
C ARG A 468 -18.67 4.60 16.51
N VAL A 469 -17.45 5.07 16.76
CA VAL A 469 -16.21 4.53 16.18
C VAL A 469 -15.48 3.72 17.25
N ASN A 470 -15.80 2.44 17.37
CA ASN A 470 -15.12 1.57 18.32
C ASN A 470 -14.56 0.31 17.64
N PRO A 471 -13.39 0.38 17.00
CA PRO A 471 -12.70 -0.81 16.55
C PRO A 471 -12.29 -1.64 17.75
N LYS A 472 -12.45 -2.94 17.68
CA LYS A 472 -12.10 -3.89 18.76
C LYS A 472 -10.59 -3.95 19.05
N ALA A 473 -9.76 -3.33 18.25
CA ALA A 473 -8.31 -3.31 18.43
C ALA A 473 -7.93 -2.34 19.55
N SER A 474 -7.13 -2.81 20.50
CA SER A 474 -6.58 -2.03 21.62
C SER A 474 -5.12 -1.65 21.44
N SER A 475 -4.58 -1.76 20.22
CA SER A 475 -3.18 -1.40 19.94
C SER A 475 -2.91 0.08 20.28
N MET A 476 -1.65 0.40 20.59
CA MET A 476 -1.23 1.77 20.88
C MET A 476 -1.53 2.71 19.70
N HIS A 477 -1.30 2.25 18.45
CA HIS A 477 -1.62 3.00 17.25
C HIS A 477 -3.11 3.41 17.17
N VAL A 478 -4.02 2.48 17.46
CA VAL A 478 -5.46 2.78 17.48
C VAL A 478 -5.82 3.77 18.60
N GLN A 479 -5.16 3.71 19.76
CA GLN A 479 -5.36 4.68 20.84
C GLN A 479 -4.91 6.09 20.42
N ILE A 480 -3.75 6.20 19.78
CA ILE A 480 -3.21 7.46 19.23
C ILE A 480 -4.16 8.00 18.17
N ALA A 481 -4.55 7.19 17.18
CA ALA A 481 -5.44 7.60 16.11
C ALA A 481 -6.78 8.15 16.64
N LYS A 482 -7.38 7.50 17.64
CA LYS A 482 -8.58 7.99 18.32
C LYS A 482 -8.35 9.32 19.04
N SER A 483 -7.18 9.50 19.65
CA SER A 483 -6.85 10.73 20.38
C SER A 483 -6.59 11.88 19.41
N VAL A 484 -5.92 11.62 18.26
CA VAL A 484 -5.75 12.59 17.17
C VAL A 484 -7.10 13.00 16.60
N LEU A 485 -7.97 12.04 16.30
CA LEU A 485 -9.34 12.30 15.83
C LEU A 485 -10.13 13.16 16.83
N ARG A 486 -10.01 12.85 18.15
CA ARG A 486 -10.63 13.64 19.20
C ARG A 486 -10.11 15.07 19.20
N PHE A 487 -8.80 15.27 19.12
CA PHE A 487 -8.19 16.60 19.01
C PHE A 487 -8.75 17.37 17.80
N SER A 488 -8.80 16.73 16.62
CA SER A 488 -9.32 17.32 15.39
C SER A 488 -10.80 17.77 15.50
N LEU A 489 -11.60 17.08 16.34
CA LEU A 489 -13.00 17.43 16.56
C LEU A 489 -13.22 18.55 17.57
N TYR A 490 -12.26 18.87 18.42
CA TYR A 490 -12.44 19.96 19.41
C TYR A 490 -12.21 21.36 18.85
N GLN A 491 -11.36 21.53 17.87
CA GLN A 491 -11.12 22.75 17.08
C GLN A 491 -10.93 24.04 17.92
N GLY A 492 -10.43 23.92 19.17
CA GLY A 492 -10.14 25.06 20.05
C GLY A 492 -10.67 24.92 21.48
N GLY A 493 -10.31 25.85 22.37
CA GLY A 493 -10.74 25.95 23.75
C GLY A 493 -10.11 24.90 24.71
N LYS A 494 -10.58 24.89 25.98
CA LYS A 494 -10.03 24.02 27.06
C LYS A 494 -10.03 22.52 26.69
N ASN A 495 -11.00 22.08 25.91
CA ASN A 495 -11.09 20.67 25.49
C ASN A 495 -10.01 20.31 24.47
N ALA A 496 -9.60 21.24 23.62
CA ALA A 496 -8.51 21.04 22.68
C ALA A 496 -7.17 20.90 23.41
N GLU A 497 -6.94 21.67 24.46
CA GLU A 497 -5.74 21.55 25.30
C GLU A 497 -5.64 20.19 25.97
N ASN A 498 -6.72 19.71 26.54
CA ASN A 498 -6.76 18.38 27.15
C ASN A 498 -6.54 17.27 26.13
N ALA A 499 -7.10 17.41 24.91
CA ALA A 499 -6.92 16.46 23.83
C ALA A 499 -5.47 16.46 23.33
N LEU A 500 -4.86 17.63 23.17
CA LEU A 500 -3.45 17.76 22.79
C LEU A 500 -2.53 17.09 23.82
N ASN A 501 -2.74 17.34 25.12
CA ASN A 501 -1.97 16.72 26.20
C ASN A 501 -2.10 15.19 26.19
N GLU A 502 -3.30 14.67 25.91
CA GLU A 502 -3.55 13.24 25.81
C GLU A 502 -2.80 12.62 24.63
N VAL A 503 -2.84 13.25 23.45
CA VAL A 503 -2.09 12.79 22.26
C VAL A 503 -0.59 12.80 22.55
N CYS A 504 -0.04 13.90 23.02
CA CYS A 504 1.40 14.00 23.32
C CYS A 504 1.85 12.95 24.35
N ASN A 505 1.02 12.69 25.38
CA ASN A 505 1.30 11.65 26.36
C ASN A 505 1.24 10.22 25.77
N LEU A 506 0.36 9.97 24.82
CA LEU A 506 0.31 8.68 24.11
C LEU A 506 1.50 8.53 23.17
N LEU A 507 1.83 9.57 22.42
CA LEU A 507 2.97 9.60 21.50
C LEU A 507 4.30 9.41 22.25
N SER A 508 4.46 9.97 23.45
CA SER A 508 5.67 9.81 24.27
C SER A 508 5.86 8.38 24.83
N LYS A 509 4.79 7.59 24.89
CA LYS A 509 4.84 6.21 25.41
C LYS A 509 5.15 5.17 24.30
N THR A 510 5.19 5.58 23.06
CA THR A 510 5.53 4.68 21.94
C THR A 510 7.05 4.48 21.86
N ASP A 511 7.59 3.64 22.72
CA ASP A 511 9.00 3.23 22.72
C ASP A 511 9.44 2.51 21.43
N ASN A 512 8.49 2.09 20.59
CA ASN A 512 8.76 1.35 19.34
C ASN A 512 9.22 2.24 18.18
N ARG A 513 9.40 3.55 18.40
CA ARG A 513 9.88 4.49 17.37
C ARG A 513 11.41 4.63 17.35
N THR A 514 12.10 4.01 18.29
CA THR A 514 13.56 3.98 18.29
C THR A 514 14.05 2.68 17.67
N ILE A 515 14.89 2.81 16.64
CA ILE A 515 15.67 1.68 16.14
C ILE A 515 16.95 1.53 16.94
N LYS A 516 17.33 0.29 17.28
CA LYS A 516 18.57 0.00 18.01
C LYS A 516 19.63 -0.52 17.05
N ASN A 517 20.86 -0.06 17.26
CA ASN A 517 22.03 -0.61 16.58
C ASN A 517 22.44 -1.94 17.24
N LEU A 518 22.26 -3.06 16.55
CA LEU A 518 22.62 -4.40 17.05
C LEU A 518 24.08 -4.78 16.79
N GLU A 519 24.85 -3.95 16.05
CA GLU A 519 26.20 -4.27 15.57
C GLU A 519 27.33 -3.47 16.25
N VAL A 520 27.04 -2.72 17.31
CA VAL A 520 28.05 -1.83 17.93
C VAL A 520 29.15 -2.63 18.62
N THR A 521 30.35 -2.62 18.02
CA THR A 521 31.53 -3.22 18.60
C THR A 521 32.54 -2.25 19.20
N LYS A 522 32.52 -0.95 18.90
CA LYS A 522 33.35 0.10 19.58
C LYS A 522 32.81 1.51 19.28
N LYS A 523 32.68 2.34 20.31
CA LYS A 523 32.35 3.76 20.21
C LYS A 523 33.57 4.60 19.96
N GLU A 524 33.59 5.33 18.86
CA GLU A 524 34.30 6.62 18.81
C GLU A 524 33.39 7.65 19.48
N SER A 525 33.98 8.61 20.21
CA SER A 525 33.17 9.69 20.79
C SER A 525 32.48 10.46 19.69
N PRO A 526 31.19 10.81 19.84
CA PRO A 526 30.44 11.53 18.81
C PRO A 526 31.16 12.86 18.52
N PRO A 527 31.21 13.31 17.28
CA PRO A 527 31.73 14.64 16.98
C PRO A 527 30.90 15.67 17.72
N GLN A 528 31.55 16.76 18.14
CA GLN A 528 31.01 17.82 19.01
C GLN A 528 29.83 18.59 18.35
N ILE A 529 29.48 18.28 17.08
CA ILE A 529 28.43 18.96 16.30
C ILE A 529 27.49 17.91 15.71
N ILE A 530 26.41 17.61 16.42
CA ILE A 530 25.32 16.79 15.95
C ILE A 530 24.17 17.75 15.57
N GLY A 531 24.26 18.43 14.43
CA GLY A 531 23.22 19.30 13.91
C GLY A 531 22.81 20.47 14.83
N PRO A 532 22.01 21.42 14.34
CA PRO A 532 21.57 22.55 15.17
C PRO A 532 20.58 22.10 16.25
N ASP A 533 20.78 22.64 17.48
CA ASP A 533 19.90 22.38 18.61
C ASP A 533 18.57 23.15 18.50
N ASN A 534 18.60 24.31 17.86
CA ASN A 534 17.41 25.14 17.64
C ASN A 534 16.67 24.71 16.38
N THR A 535 15.36 24.67 16.48
CA THR A 535 14.48 24.36 15.35
C THR A 535 13.41 25.44 15.22
N VAL A 536 13.24 25.95 14.00
CA VAL A 536 12.14 26.82 13.61
C VAL A 536 11.27 26.07 12.61
N ALA A 537 9.98 25.93 12.95
CA ALA A 537 8.97 25.38 12.07
C ALA A 537 8.23 26.50 11.35
N LEU A 538 8.29 26.51 10.01
CA LEU A 538 7.53 27.45 9.19
C LEU A 538 6.19 26.84 8.81
N VAL A 539 5.11 27.54 9.10
CA VAL A 539 3.74 27.16 8.72
C VAL A 539 3.07 28.28 7.93
N HIS A 540 1.98 27.96 7.27
CA HIS A 540 1.26 28.92 6.43
C HIS A 540 -0.15 29.19 6.95
N PHE A 541 -0.65 30.36 6.62
CA PHE A 541 -2.04 30.76 6.74
C PHE A 541 -2.62 30.96 5.34
N GLY A 542 -3.24 29.93 4.79
CA GLY A 542 -3.65 29.92 3.39
C GLY A 542 -2.46 30.08 2.43
N ARG A 543 -2.66 30.70 1.28
CA ARG A 543 -1.55 31.08 0.38
C ARG A 543 -0.91 32.41 0.83
N SER A 544 0.01 32.29 1.75
CA SER A 544 0.63 33.43 2.44
C SER A 544 2.13 33.66 2.15
N GLY A 545 2.71 32.95 1.17
CA GLY A 545 4.08 33.22 0.74
C GLY A 545 5.18 32.46 1.52
N THR A 546 4.88 31.30 2.10
CA THR A 546 5.89 30.47 2.81
C THR A 546 7.06 30.07 1.90
N GLY A 547 6.81 29.78 0.62
CA GLY A 547 7.87 29.49 -0.34
C GLY A 547 8.84 30.67 -0.52
N LEU A 548 8.33 31.90 -0.49
CA LEU A 548 9.18 33.10 -0.51
C LEU A 548 10.07 33.15 0.74
N LEU A 549 9.48 33.11 1.93
CA LEU A 549 10.28 33.17 3.16
C LEU A 549 11.30 32.03 3.24
N HIS A 550 10.90 30.79 2.89
CA HIS A 550 11.82 29.67 2.87
C HIS A 550 12.99 29.93 1.91
N SER A 551 12.74 30.46 0.72
CA SER A 551 13.78 30.78 -0.28
C SER A 551 14.73 31.92 0.13
N LEU A 552 14.26 32.84 0.98
CA LEU A 552 15.11 33.91 1.55
C LEU A 552 16.02 33.36 2.67
N ILE A 553 15.53 32.39 3.44
CA ILE A 553 16.29 31.72 4.52
C ILE A 553 17.28 30.69 3.95
N ASP A 554 16.97 30.10 2.78
CA ASP A 554 17.85 29.14 2.13
C ASP A 554 19.22 29.77 1.82
N GLY A 555 20.28 28.97 1.98
CA GLY A 555 21.67 29.47 1.76
C GLY A 555 22.19 30.37 2.87
N HIS A 556 21.46 30.63 3.95
CA HIS A 556 21.95 31.39 5.11
C HIS A 556 23.09 30.62 5.81
N PRO A 557 24.22 31.28 6.17
CA PRO A 557 25.40 30.57 6.71
C PRO A 557 25.09 29.81 8.01
N GLU A 558 24.24 30.33 8.89
CA GLU A 558 23.90 29.71 10.19
C GLU A 558 22.68 28.78 10.16
N VAL A 559 21.93 28.71 9.04
CA VAL A 559 20.68 27.96 8.96
C VAL A 559 20.81 26.73 8.07
N SER A 560 20.39 25.58 8.57
CA SER A 560 20.24 24.37 7.77
C SER A 560 18.82 24.29 7.20
N THR A 561 18.72 24.20 5.87
CA THR A 561 17.47 24.05 5.15
C THR A 561 17.51 22.83 4.24
N MET A 562 16.37 22.22 4.01
CA MET A 562 16.17 21.27 2.92
C MET A 562 14.93 21.70 2.12
N PRO A 563 14.85 21.41 0.80
CA PRO A 563 13.64 21.71 0.01
C PRO A 563 12.40 21.05 0.61
N SER A 564 11.76 21.69 1.54
CA SER A 564 10.90 21.14 2.57
C SER A 564 9.46 20.84 2.15
N ILE A 565 9.01 21.33 1.00
CA ILE A 565 7.71 20.95 0.41
C ILE A 565 7.50 19.44 0.33
N TYR A 566 8.58 18.68 0.27
CA TYR A 566 8.56 17.23 0.12
C TYR A 566 8.58 16.47 1.45
N PHE A 567 8.70 17.15 2.59
CA PHE A 567 8.88 16.53 3.90
C PHE A 567 7.68 16.63 4.83
N SER A 568 6.57 17.17 4.41
CA SER A 568 5.42 17.44 5.28
C SER A 568 4.96 16.24 6.09
N GLU A 569 5.09 15.05 5.49
CA GLU A 569 4.67 13.77 6.06
C GLU A 569 5.83 12.99 6.71
N PHE A 570 7.02 13.61 6.86
CA PHE A 570 8.18 12.90 7.44
C PHE A 570 7.88 12.33 8.83
N PHE A 571 7.13 13.05 9.64
CA PHE A 571 6.74 12.63 10.99
C PHE A 571 5.51 11.73 11.03
N ASN A 572 5.05 11.19 9.91
CA ASN A 572 4.07 10.12 9.86
C ASN A 572 4.74 8.77 10.18
N ASP A 573 4.09 7.91 10.97
CA ASP A 573 4.64 6.61 11.34
C ASP A 573 4.96 5.75 10.12
N SER A 574 4.11 5.77 9.10
CA SER A 574 4.33 5.01 7.87
C SER A 574 5.63 5.39 7.16
N THR A 575 5.98 6.67 7.15
CA THR A 575 7.25 7.15 6.57
C THR A 575 8.45 6.66 7.38
N TRP A 576 8.36 6.74 8.70
CA TRP A 576 9.43 6.25 9.57
C TRP A 576 9.60 4.73 9.47
N GLU A 577 8.50 3.97 9.41
CA GLU A 577 8.51 2.52 9.20
C GLU A 577 9.21 2.14 7.88
N ILE A 578 8.98 2.87 6.80
CA ILE A 578 9.67 2.66 5.51
C ILE A 578 11.18 2.87 5.67
N ILE A 579 11.60 3.93 6.35
CA ILE A 579 13.01 4.26 6.51
C ILE A 579 13.75 3.19 7.34
N VAL A 580 13.12 2.66 8.39
CA VAL A 580 13.74 1.69 9.29
C VAL A 580 13.57 0.22 8.89
N ALA A 581 12.71 -0.09 7.92
CA ALA A 581 12.33 -1.46 7.56
C ALA A 581 13.50 -2.36 7.14
N GLY A 582 14.57 -1.79 6.55
CA GLY A 582 15.78 -2.53 6.15
C GLY A 582 16.84 -2.64 7.26
N GLY A 583 16.55 -2.11 8.45
CA GLY A 583 17.50 -2.07 9.55
C GLY A 583 18.51 -0.92 9.44
N TRP A 584 19.46 -0.91 10.37
CA TRP A 584 20.38 0.21 10.60
C TRP A 584 21.21 0.63 9.38
N ASN A 585 21.72 -0.35 8.64
CA ASN A 585 22.64 -0.11 7.52
C ASN A 585 21.93 0.35 6.23
N GLU A 586 20.61 0.22 6.15
CA GLU A 586 19.83 0.63 4.96
C GLU A 586 19.11 1.97 5.12
N MET A 587 19.11 2.58 6.31
CA MET A 587 18.34 3.79 6.60
C MET A 587 18.66 4.94 5.64
N ALA A 588 19.93 5.17 5.34
CA ALA A 588 20.36 6.24 4.43
C ALA A 588 19.87 5.98 2.99
N ASP A 589 19.96 4.73 2.51
CA ASP A 589 19.50 4.35 1.18
C ASP A 589 17.97 4.48 1.06
N ARG A 590 17.23 4.02 2.08
CA ARG A 590 15.76 4.13 2.11
C ARG A 590 15.30 5.57 2.16
N PHE A 591 15.99 6.44 2.90
CA PHE A 591 15.70 7.87 2.88
C PHE A 591 15.89 8.48 1.48
N ILE A 592 17.01 8.16 0.80
CA ILE A 592 17.26 8.64 -0.58
C ILE A 592 16.18 8.13 -1.55
N VAL A 593 15.76 6.88 -1.41
CA VAL A 593 14.71 6.29 -2.26
C VAL A 593 13.34 6.94 -1.99
N THR A 594 13.01 7.19 -0.73
CA THR A 594 11.75 7.84 -0.33
C THR A 594 11.67 9.27 -0.84
N TYR A 595 12.79 10.02 -0.76
CA TYR A 595 12.85 11.44 -1.09
C TYR A 595 13.75 11.74 -2.31
N LYS A 596 13.60 10.98 -3.39
CA LYS A 596 14.44 11.13 -4.61
C LYS A 596 14.53 12.55 -5.13
N VAL A 597 13.45 13.32 -5.03
CA VAL A 597 13.36 14.70 -5.53
C VAL A 597 14.35 15.64 -4.84
N LEU A 598 14.70 15.41 -3.58
CA LEU A 598 15.67 16.20 -2.85
C LEU A 598 17.10 16.11 -3.44
N PHE A 599 17.40 14.98 -4.05
CA PHE A 599 18.70 14.68 -4.61
C PHE A 599 18.78 14.94 -6.12
N ASP A 600 17.65 14.96 -6.79
CA ASP A 600 17.53 15.27 -8.22
C ASP A 600 16.12 15.78 -8.52
N ALA A 601 15.97 17.08 -8.71
CA ALA A 601 14.69 17.71 -9.00
C ALA A 601 14.10 17.29 -10.37
N SER A 602 14.87 16.64 -11.22
CA SER A 602 14.38 15.98 -12.44
C SER A 602 13.86 14.57 -12.19
N ALA A 603 14.08 13.99 -11.00
CA ALA A 603 13.64 12.65 -10.67
C ALA A 603 12.11 12.58 -10.67
N ARG A 604 11.60 11.44 -11.12
CA ARG A 604 10.18 11.12 -11.11
C ARG A 604 9.87 10.33 -9.84
N ASN A 605 8.85 10.73 -9.08
CA ASN A 605 8.37 9.89 -8.00
C ASN A 605 7.60 8.71 -8.59
N PRO A 606 7.89 7.47 -8.24
CA PRO A 606 6.96 6.37 -8.46
C PRO A 606 5.74 6.69 -7.59
N VAL A 607 4.58 6.86 -8.24
CA VAL A 607 3.38 7.30 -7.55
C VAL A 607 2.73 6.13 -6.86
N GLU A 608 2.82 6.09 -5.55
CA GLU A 608 1.74 5.61 -4.71
C GLU A 608 0.68 6.72 -4.60
N SER A 609 0.05 7.13 -5.68
CA SER A 609 -1.00 8.12 -5.59
C SER A 609 -2.34 7.52 -5.97
N LYS A 610 -3.18 7.36 -4.96
CA LYS A 610 -4.62 7.19 -5.10
C LYS A 610 -5.36 8.54 -5.23
N SER A 611 -4.66 9.64 -5.44
CA SER A 611 -5.26 10.96 -5.67
C SER A 611 -4.91 11.48 -7.06
N LYS A 612 -5.87 12.16 -7.68
CA LYS A 612 -5.82 12.83 -9.00
C LYS A 612 -4.71 13.88 -9.19
N GLN A 613 -3.54 13.72 -8.59
CA GLN A 613 -2.42 14.61 -8.87
C GLN A 613 -1.79 14.13 -10.18
N ARG A 614 -1.97 14.95 -11.23
CA ARG A 614 -1.15 14.90 -12.43
C ARG A 614 0.31 14.77 -12.01
N ILE A 615 0.96 13.70 -12.47
CA ILE A 615 2.39 13.49 -12.29
C ILE A 615 3.11 14.48 -13.22
N GLU A 616 3.16 15.72 -12.83
CA GLU A 616 4.16 16.64 -13.32
C GLU A 616 5.39 16.43 -12.44
N HIS A 617 6.58 16.49 -13.02
CA HIS A 617 7.84 16.44 -12.28
C HIS A 617 7.75 17.44 -11.13
N LEU A 618 7.72 16.96 -9.89
CA LEU A 618 7.54 17.82 -8.72
C LEU A 618 8.54 19.00 -8.74
N GLY A 619 9.82 18.72 -9.02
CA GLY A 619 10.82 19.77 -9.12
C GLY A 619 10.61 20.78 -10.26
N LYS A 620 9.93 20.41 -11.35
CA LYS A 620 9.61 21.31 -12.46
C LYS A 620 8.46 22.26 -12.10
N LYS A 621 7.46 21.75 -11.41
CA LYS A 621 6.30 22.54 -10.98
C LYS A 621 6.68 23.65 -10.03
N GLU A 622 7.65 23.41 -9.15
CA GLU A 622 8.12 24.36 -8.15
C GLU A 622 9.37 25.14 -8.58
N GLY A 623 9.75 25.07 -9.85
CA GLY A 623 10.88 25.82 -10.39
C GLY A 623 12.26 25.26 -10.01
N MET A 624 12.34 24.08 -9.37
CA MET A 624 13.60 23.48 -8.94
C MET A 624 14.39 22.83 -10.11
N ALA A 625 13.76 22.68 -11.25
CA ALA A 625 14.40 22.22 -12.48
C ALA A 625 14.98 23.37 -13.33
N ASN A 626 14.79 24.63 -12.90
CA ASN A 626 15.19 25.83 -13.65
C ASN A 626 15.78 26.87 -12.68
N VAL A 627 16.82 26.49 -11.96
CA VAL A 627 17.56 27.36 -11.02
C VAL A 627 18.84 27.90 -11.64
N GLY A 628 19.57 28.71 -10.90
CA GLY A 628 20.80 29.36 -11.37
C GLY A 628 20.55 30.63 -12.19
N ASP A 629 21.59 31.40 -12.47
CA ASP A 629 21.51 32.72 -13.11
C ASP A 629 20.90 32.68 -14.51
N GLN A 630 21.11 31.59 -15.25
CA GLN A 630 20.61 31.39 -16.62
C GLN A 630 19.33 30.54 -16.69
N ARG A 631 18.75 30.07 -15.58
CA ARG A 631 17.59 29.16 -15.50
C ARG A 631 17.77 27.80 -16.19
N ASP A 632 19.00 27.35 -16.33
CA ASP A 632 19.34 26.13 -17.06
C ASP A 632 19.87 25.02 -16.15
N GLU A 633 19.90 25.26 -14.85
CA GLU A 633 20.35 24.29 -13.88
C GLU A 633 19.18 23.54 -13.22
N VAL A 634 19.41 22.28 -12.96
CA VAL A 634 18.51 21.44 -12.16
C VAL A 634 19.15 21.24 -10.77
N LEU A 635 18.37 21.35 -9.71
CA LEU A 635 18.86 21.04 -8.37
C LEU A 635 19.29 19.57 -8.31
N ARG A 636 20.56 19.37 -7.97
CA ARG A 636 21.18 18.04 -7.78
C ARG A 636 22.10 18.06 -6.59
N VAL A 637 21.98 17.03 -5.74
CA VAL A 637 22.81 16.81 -4.56
C VAL A 637 23.58 15.51 -4.72
N ASP A 638 24.82 15.48 -4.28
CA ASP A 638 25.66 14.29 -4.33
C ASP A 638 25.13 13.20 -3.39
N LYS A 639 24.40 12.24 -3.97
CA LYS A 639 23.78 11.11 -3.25
C LYS A 639 24.81 10.25 -2.53
N ALA A 640 26.00 10.06 -3.12
CA ALA A 640 27.03 9.21 -2.56
C ALA A 640 27.62 9.85 -1.31
N LEU A 641 27.94 11.15 -1.38
CA LEU A 641 28.45 11.91 -0.27
C LEU A 641 27.40 12.03 0.86
N PHE A 642 26.15 12.29 0.52
CA PHE A 642 25.04 12.29 1.50
C PHE A 642 24.92 10.96 2.22
N ARG A 643 24.89 9.85 1.47
CA ARG A 643 24.77 8.50 2.00
C ARG A 643 25.91 8.17 2.97
N GLU A 644 27.15 8.43 2.53
CA GLU A 644 28.34 8.17 3.34
C GLU A 644 28.30 8.97 4.64
N GLU A 645 28.00 10.27 4.58
CA GLU A 645 27.95 11.13 5.76
C GLU A 645 26.77 10.78 6.68
N LEU A 646 25.58 10.56 6.15
CA LEU A 646 24.43 10.16 6.96
C LEU A 646 24.69 8.83 7.66
N GLN A 647 25.23 7.83 6.95
CA GLN A 647 25.56 6.54 7.57
C GLN A 647 26.64 6.70 8.64
N ARG A 648 27.63 7.55 8.41
CA ARG A 648 28.68 7.88 9.39
C ARG A 648 28.06 8.50 10.65
N LEU A 649 27.17 9.47 10.51
CA LEU A 649 26.48 10.14 11.62
C LEU A 649 25.57 9.16 12.39
N ILE A 650 24.80 8.34 11.70
CA ILE A 650 23.95 7.30 12.29
C ILE A 650 24.76 6.35 13.18
N ASN A 651 25.97 5.96 12.76
CA ASN A 651 26.79 4.97 13.45
C ASN A 651 27.37 5.46 14.80
N PHE A 652 27.28 6.76 15.12
CA PHE A 652 27.60 7.28 16.45
C PHE A 652 26.52 7.02 17.50
N HIS A 653 25.32 6.59 17.08
CA HIS A 653 24.18 6.38 17.96
C HIS A 653 23.92 4.90 18.25
N ASP A 654 23.53 4.59 19.48
CA ASP A 654 23.08 3.25 19.86
C ASP A 654 21.60 3.03 19.49
N HIS A 655 20.84 4.11 19.45
CA HIS A 655 19.43 4.13 19.08
C HIS A 655 19.09 5.48 18.44
N LEU A 656 18.14 5.48 17.54
CA LEU A 656 17.65 6.66 16.84
C LEU A 656 16.13 6.71 16.87
N ASP A 657 15.60 7.89 17.13
CA ASP A 657 14.22 8.26 16.84
C ASP A 657 14.12 9.07 15.53
N ALA A 658 12.90 9.30 15.06
CA ALA A 658 12.66 10.01 13.81
C ALA A 658 13.20 11.45 13.83
N PHE A 659 13.11 12.16 14.96
CA PHE A 659 13.57 13.55 15.04
C PHE A 659 15.10 13.64 15.06
N THR A 660 15.77 12.78 15.80
CA THR A 660 17.25 12.69 15.80
C THR A 660 17.73 12.33 14.39
N PHE A 661 17.12 11.32 13.74
CA PHE A 661 17.46 10.98 12.36
C PHE A 661 17.24 12.17 11.39
N PHE A 662 16.15 12.92 11.56
CA PHE A 662 15.87 14.11 10.76
C PHE A 662 16.97 15.17 10.88
N LYS A 663 17.45 15.45 12.12
CA LYS A 663 18.59 16.34 12.37
C LYS A 663 19.87 15.85 11.69
N LEU A 664 20.16 14.54 11.76
CA LEU A 664 21.31 13.95 11.07
C LEU A 664 21.19 14.03 9.55
N ALA A 665 19.99 13.89 9.00
CA ALA A 665 19.74 14.05 7.58
C ALA A 665 20.01 15.50 7.11
N HIS A 666 19.61 16.51 7.90
CA HIS A 666 19.95 17.90 7.64
C HIS A 666 21.47 18.11 7.62
N ALA A 667 22.20 17.64 8.63
CA ALA A 667 23.65 17.77 8.70
C ALA A 667 24.37 17.06 7.53
N ALA A 668 23.92 15.88 7.14
CA ALA A 668 24.43 15.16 5.99
C ALA A 668 24.13 15.88 4.66
N TYR A 669 22.97 16.53 4.59
CA TYR A 669 22.57 17.29 3.41
C TYR A 669 23.42 18.55 3.22
N ASP A 670 23.67 19.32 4.29
CA ASP A 670 24.58 20.47 4.28
C ASP A 670 26.00 20.04 3.83
N LYS A 671 26.47 18.90 4.32
CA LYS A 671 27.73 18.32 3.89
C LYS A 671 27.75 17.94 2.41
N ALA A 672 26.67 17.37 1.90
CA ALA A 672 26.54 16.99 0.50
C ALA A 672 26.48 18.22 -0.44
N LEU A 673 25.97 19.35 0.06
CA LEU A 673 26.04 20.65 -0.60
C LEU A 673 27.43 21.29 -0.52
N LYS A 674 28.38 20.66 0.20
CA LYS A 674 29.75 21.19 0.46
C LYS A 674 29.73 22.48 1.28
N ASP A 675 28.64 22.73 2.03
CA ASP A 675 28.60 23.83 2.98
C ASP A 675 29.58 23.56 4.15
N ARG A 676 30.39 24.55 4.48
CA ARG A 676 31.37 24.49 5.55
C ARG A 676 31.00 25.30 6.78
N ASN A 677 29.90 26.01 6.73
CA ASN A 677 29.44 26.85 7.82
C ASN A 677 28.90 26.02 8.97
N ILE A 678 29.00 26.52 10.17
CA ILE A 678 28.43 25.93 11.38
C ILE A 678 26.97 26.33 11.42
N LYS A 679 26.07 25.35 11.39
CA LYS A 679 24.64 25.59 11.44
C LYS A 679 24.14 25.66 12.90
N ASN A 680 23.54 26.78 13.27
CA ASN A 680 22.97 27.01 14.60
C ASN A 680 21.46 26.78 14.66
N LEU A 681 20.80 26.78 13.51
CA LEU A 681 19.35 26.68 13.38
C LEU A 681 18.97 25.68 12.28
N MET A 682 17.99 24.84 12.56
CA MET A 682 17.30 24.02 11.57
C MET A 682 15.97 24.70 11.22
N PHE A 683 15.75 24.98 9.94
CA PHE A 683 14.53 25.61 9.45
C PHE A 683 13.70 24.61 8.66
N TYR A 684 12.55 24.25 9.20
CA TYR A 684 11.67 23.19 8.67
C TYR A 684 10.33 23.76 8.22
N HIS A 685 10.07 23.74 6.91
CA HIS A 685 8.80 24.16 6.35
C HIS A 685 7.77 23.04 6.40
N ILE A 686 6.75 23.18 7.22
CA ILE A 686 5.65 22.23 7.36
C ILE A 686 4.53 22.63 6.39
N HIS A 687 4.47 21.96 5.24
CA HIS A 687 3.51 22.27 4.18
C HIS A 687 2.35 21.29 4.16
N ASN A 688 1.16 21.71 4.65
CA ASN A 688 -0.08 20.90 4.67
C ASN A 688 0.06 19.48 5.28
N PRO A 689 0.68 19.30 6.43
CA PRO A 689 0.79 17.98 7.05
C PRO A 689 -0.60 17.51 7.48
N ASP A 690 -0.77 16.19 7.57
CA ASP A 690 -1.90 15.66 8.29
C ASP A 690 -1.80 15.97 9.80
N ASN A 691 -2.90 15.85 10.52
CA ASN A 691 -2.92 16.15 11.96
C ASN A 691 -1.99 15.21 12.76
N TYR A 692 -1.78 13.99 12.28
CA TYR A 692 -0.92 13.03 12.94
C TYR A 692 0.55 13.44 12.82
N ALA A 693 1.04 13.70 11.61
CA ALA A 693 2.41 14.15 11.37
C ALA A 693 2.72 15.46 12.12
N LYS A 694 1.77 16.41 12.14
CA LYS A 694 1.88 17.67 12.87
C LYS A 694 2.01 17.45 14.38
N LEU A 695 1.13 16.66 14.98
CA LEU A 695 1.15 16.39 16.42
C LEU A 695 2.35 15.56 16.84
N ASN A 696 2.81 14.66 15.98
CA ASN A 696 4.01 13.89 16.19
C ASN A 696 5.27 14.79 16.20
N PHE A 697 5.34 15.75 15.26
CA PHE A 697 6.40 16.77 15.29
C PHE A 697 6.34 17.62 16.56
N VAL A 698 5.17 18.09 16.98
CA VAL A 698 4.98 18.84 18.24
C VAL A 698 5.50 18.07 19.45
N GLN A 699 5.26 16.78 19.50
CA GLN A 699 5.74 15.91 20.59
C GLN A 699 7.25 15.68 20.50
N ALA A 700 7.77 15.42 19.29
CA ALA A 700 9.18 15.10 19.06
C ALA A 700 10.10 16.33 19.22
N ALA A 701 9.59 17.53 18.92
CA ALA A 701 10.31 18.80 18.98
C ALA A 701 9.59 19.81 19.90
N PRO A 702 9.46 19.54 21.22
CA PRO A 702 8.67 20.35 22.14
C PRO A 702 9.21 21.78 22.32
N ASN A 703 10.46 22.02 21.96
CA ASN A 703 11.12 23.33 22.05
C ASN A 703 11.23 24.05 20.68
N ALA A 704 10.57 23.53 19.63
CA ALA A 704 10.58 24.18 18.34
C ALA A 704 9.87 25.53 18.42
N ASN A 705 10.46 26.55 17.80
CA ASN A 705 9.84 27.85 17.60
C ASN A 705 9.00 27.81 16.31
N TRP A 706 7.94 28.62 16.22
CA TRP A 706 7.02 28.59 15.08
C TRP A 706 6.91 29.95 14.42
N VAL A 707 7.17 29.99 13.13
CA VAL A 707 6.92 31.15 12.27
C VAL A 707 5.70 30.85 11.40
N MET A 708 4.69 31.69 11.48
CA MET A 708 3.52 31.60 10.60
C MET A 708 3.59 32.74 9.58
N MET A 709 3.69 32.40 8.31
CA MET A 709 3.46 33.38 7.25
C MET A 709 1.98 33.68 7.17
N VAL A 710 1.64 34.96 7.29
CA VAL A 710 0.27 35.48 7.24
C VAL A 710 0.07 36.46 6.10
N ARG A 711 -1.15 36.59 5.65
CA ARG A 711 -1.60 37.54 4.64
C ARG A 711 -3.03 37.92 4.93
N GLU A 712 -3.51 39.03 4.32
CA GLU A 712 -4.92 39.42 4.42
C GLU A 712 -5.82 38.18 4.19
N PRO A 713 -6.71 37.85 5.14
CA PRO A 713 -7.36 36.53 5.20
C PRO A 713 -8.15 36.14 3.96
N LEU A 714 -8.94 37.03 3.40
CA LEU A 714 -9.77 36.74 2.24
C LEU A 714 -8.93 36.54 0.97
N GLN A 715 -7.88 37.33 0.79
CA GLN A 715 -6.95 37.15 -0.34
C GLN A 715 -6.21 35.82 -0.25
N ALA A 716 -5.74 35.48 0.95
CA ALA A 716 -5.07 34.22 1.20
C ALA A 716 -6.01 33.03 0.95
N CYS A 717 -7.23 33.11 1.49
CA CYS A 717 -8.28 32.10 1.36
C CYS A 717 -8.70 31.89 -0.09
N GLU A 718 -9.10 32.98 -0.78
CA GLU A 718 -9.53 32.87 -2.18
C GLU A 718 -8.43 32.35 -3.10
N SER A 719 -7.18 32.77 -2.86
CA SER A 719 -6.04 32.25 -3.61
C SER A 719 -5.84 30.74 -3.39
N TRP A 720 -6.11 30.26 -2.17
CA TRP A 720 -5.90 28.84 -1.83
C TRP A 720 -7.00 27.91 -2.36
N VAL A 721 -8.25 28.39 -2.37
CA VAL A 721 -9.39 27.58 -2.82
C VAL A 721 -9.66 27.66 -4.32
N ARG A 722 -9.05 28.58 -5.04
CA ARG A 722 -9.35 28.87 -6.45
C ARG A 722 -9.26 27.65 -7.38
N SER A 723 -8.21 26.82 -7.26
CA SER A 723 -8.10 25.62 -8.08
C SER A 723 -9.24 24.63 -7.78
N SER A 724 -9.48 24.36 -6.50
CA SER A 724 -10.57 23.44 -6.09
C SER A 724 -11.95 23.97 -6.49
N PHE A 725 -12.13 25.29 -6.57
CA PHE A 725 -13.37 25.89 -7.07
C PHE A 725 -13.54 25.69 -8.59
N HIS A 726 -12.46 25.75 -9.37
CA HIS A 726 -12.53 25.42 -10.80
C HIS A 726 -12.86 23.95 -11.04
N ASP A 727 -12.35 23.07 -10.18
CA ASP A 727 -12.55 21.62 -10.25
C ASP A 727 -13.86 21.17 -9.54
N ASN A 728 -14.66 22.11 -9.01
CA ASN A 728 -15.90 21.88 -8.26
C ASN A 728 -15.74 21.00 -7.01
N GLU A 729 -14.57 20.98 -6.38
CA GLU A 729 -14.22 20.16 -5.22
C GLU A 729 -14.68 20.81 -3.90
N HIS A 730 -15.98 20.79 -3.64
CA HIS A 730 -16.58 21.46 -2.48
C HIS A 730 -15.98 21.06 -1.14
N LEU A 731 -15.70 19.76 -0.92
CA LEU A 731 -15.09 19.29 0.34
C LEU A 731 -13.70 19.89 0.55
N LEU A 732 -12.89 19.98 -0.50
CA LEU A 732 -11.54 20.57 -0.43
C LEU A 732 -11.59 22.07 -0.14
N ILE A 733 -12.54 22.80 -0.75
CA ILE A 733 -12.77 24.22 -0.49
C ILE A 733 -13.14 24.40 0.98
N SER A 734 -14.11 23.65 1.45
CA SER A 734 -14.62 23.70 2.82
C SER A 734 -13.52 23.38 3.83
N ALA A 735 -12.74 22.31 3.60
CA ALA A 735 -11.63 21.93 4.48
C ALA A 735 -10.56 23.02 4.58
N LYS A 736 -10.19 23.68 3.46
CA LYS A 736 -9.23 24.78 3.44
C LYS A 736 -9.72 25.99 4.22
N ILE A 737 -10.99 26.40 4.02
CA ILE A 737 -11.58 27.52 4.77
C ILE A 737 -11.61 27.21 6.27
N VAL A 738 -12.07 26.01 6.63
CA VAL A 738 -12.15 25.55 8.04
C VAL A 738 -10.75 25.51 8.67
N THR A 739 -9.76 24.99 7.96
CA THR A 739 -8.37 24.99 8.45
C THR A 739 -7.92 26.41 8.77
N MET A 740 -8.12 27.37 7.86
CA MET A 740 -7.74 28.78 8.12
C MET A 740 -8.48 29.37 9.32
N LEU A 741 -9.79 29.10 9.47
CA LEU A 741 -10.58 29.64 10.58
C LEU A 741 -10.12 29.19 11.97
N PHE A 742 -9.50 27.98 12.07
CA PHE A 742 -9.09 27.40 13.35
C PHE A 742 -7.56 27.31 13.53
N GLU A 743 -6.76 27.54 12.48
CA GLU A 743 -5.31 27.46 12.57
C GLU A 743 -4.71 28.62 13.38
N ILE A 744 -5.27 29.82 13.23
CA ILE A 744 -4.74 31.05 13.82
C ILE A 744 -4.78 31.11 15.34
N ASP A 745 -5.73 30.45 15.95
CA ASP A 745 -5.90 30.33 17.38
C ASP A 745 -5.73 28.90 17.87
N SER A 746 -4.98 28.10 17.12
CA SER A 746 -4.68 26.71 17.50
C SER A 746 -3.85 26.66 18.77
N ILE A 747 -4.29 25.82 19.72
CA ILE A 747 -3.60 25.60 21.00
C ILE A 747 -2.13 25.16 20.83
N ILE A 748 -1.75 24.61 19.67
CA ILE A 748 -0.37 24.25 19.35
C ILE A 748 0.55 25.45 19.46
N TYR A 749 0.16 26.60 18.93
CA TYR A 749 0.98 27.81 18.86
C TYR A 749 1.04 28.58 20.17
N HIS A 750 0.10 28.31 21.11
CA HIS A 750 0.13 28.92 22.44
C HIS A 750 1.14 28.32 23.40
N LYS A 751 1.50 27.04 23.18
CA LYS A 751 2.43 26.34 24.08
C LYS A 751 3.88 26.56 23.70
N GLN A 752 4.12 27.14 22.54
CA GLN A 752 5.46 27.28 21.97
C GLN A 752 5.72 28.74 21.60
N ARG A 753 6.99 29.12 21.51
CA ARG A 753 7.36 30.45 21.01
C ARG A 753 6.95 30.58 19.55
N SER A 754 5.97 31.40 19.25
CA SER A 754 5.40 31.57 17.91
C SER A 754 5.30 33.03 17.53
N VAL A 755 5.43 33.32 16.22
CA VAL A 755 5.30 34.65 15.65
C VAL A 755 4.67 34.63 14.28
N GLY A 756 3.83 35.62 13.99
CA GLY A 756 3.23 35.80 12.66
C GLY A 756 3.96 36.87 11.85
N VAL A 757 4.40 36.48 10.64
CA VAL A 757 5.10 37.40 9.71
C VAL A 757 4.13 37.74 8.57
N ARG A 758 3.81 39.02 8.44
CA ARG A 758 2.95 39.48 7.35
C ARG A 758 3.71 39.46 6.04
N LEU A 759 3.10 38.88 5.01
CA LEU A 759 3.67 38.86 3.65
C LEU A 759 3.85 40.31 3.13
N GLU A 760 2.92 41.17 3.47
CA GLU A 760 2.93 42.59 3.11
C GLU A 760 4.19 43.27 3.67
N ASP A 761 4.48 43.10 4.96
CA ASP A 761 5.63 43.69 5.62
C ASP A 761 6.94 43.15 5.07
N LEU A 762 7.01 41.83 4.85
CA LEU A 762 8.17 41.20 4.26
C LEU A 762 8.48 41.73 2.86
N LYS A 763 7.44 42.01 2.05
CA LYS A 763 7.60 42.47 0.66
C LYS A 763 7.80 44.00 0.55
N GLU A 764 7.08 44.78 1.34
CA GLU A 764 7.11 46.24 1.28
C GLU A 764 8.25 46.84 2.12
N PHE A 765 8.54 46.19 3.27
CA PHE A 765 9.52 46.70 4.24
C PHE A 765 10.58 45.63 4.61
N PRO A 766 11.26 45.03 3.63
CA PRO A 766 12.19 43.94 3.92
C PRO A 766 13.35 44.35 4.85
N LYS A 767 13.79 45.63 4.75
CA LYS A 767 14.93 46.13 5.55
C LYS A 767 14.59 46.36 7.05
N THR A 768 13.34 46.28 7.45
CA THR A 768 12.92 46.26 8.84
C THR A 768 12.42 44.89 9.26
N THR A 769 11.72 44.20 8.37
CA THR A 769 11.11 42.89 8.69
C THR A 769 12.15 41.78 8.79
N ILE A 770 13.13 41.74 7.89
CA ILE A 770 14.15 40.68 7.89
C ILE A 770 15.05 40.78 9.13
N PRO A 771 15.62 41.93 9.51
CA PRO A 771 16.40 42.04 10.76
C PRO A 771 15.58 41.63 12.00
N ALA A 772 14.34 42.11 12.13
CA ALA A 772 13.47 41.76 13.25
C ALA A 772 13.19 40.22 13.30
N LEU A 773 13.05 39.59 12.15
CA LEU A 773 12.89 38.14 12.07
C LEU A 773 14.19 37.40 12.44
N CYS A 774 15.35 37.91 12.04
CA CYS A 774 16.66 37.35 12.42
C CYS A 774 16.86 37.42 13.94
N ASP A 775 16.58 38.60 14.55
CA ASP A 775 16.63 38.76 16.01
C ASP A 775 15.69 37.78 16.72
N TRP A 776 14.47 37.62 16.17
CA TRP A 776 13.52 36.67 16.73
C TRP A 776 13.99 35.23 16.60
N MET A 777 14.61 34.82 15.50
CA MET A 777 15.17 33.49 15.29
C MET A 777 16.49 33.26 16.02
N GLY A 778 17.21 34.32 16.39
CA GLY A 778 18.53 34.26 17.00
C GLY A 778 19.63 33.93 16.00
N ILE A 779 19.57 34.51 14.80
CA ILE A 779 20.60 34.39 13.73
C ILE A 779 21.08 35.79 13.32
N GLU A 780 22.27 35.88 12.75
CA GLU A 780 22.78 37.14 12.25
C GLU A 780 22.15 37.53 10.92
N GLU A 781 21.98 38.83 10.65
CA GLU A 781 21.57 39.30 9.34
C GLU A 781 22.64 39.03 8.27
N SER A 782 22.22 38.54 7.10
CA SER A 782 23.11 38.23 5.98
C SER A 782 22.53 38.77 4.65
N ASP A 783 23.40 39.19 3.75
CA ASP A 783 22.99 39.65 2.42
C ASP A 783 22.19 38.58 1.64
N ASN A 784 22.42 37.28 1.92
CA ASN A 784 21.70 36.17 1.30
C ASN A 784 20.18 36.22 1.57
N LEU A 785 19.76 36.83 2.66
CA LEU A 785 18.33 36.97 3.02
C LEU A 785 17.53 37.92 2.10
N TYR A 786 18.22 38.63 1.21
CA TYR A 786 17.61 39.55 0.26
C TYR A 786 17.52 38.99 -1.16
N GLU A 787 17.90 37.72 -1.37
CA GLU A 787 17.79 37.01 -2.63
C GLU A 787 17.02 35.69 -2.46
N MET A 788 16.20 35.31 -3.42
CA MET A 788 15.54 34.00 -3.43
C MET A 788 16.52 32.94 -3.90
N THR A 789 16.76 31.96 -3.05
CA THR A 789 17.65 30.82 -3.38
C THR A 789 16.97 29.46 -3.15
N ALA A 790 17.53 28.46 -3.80
CA ALA A 790 17.24 27.04 -3.54
C ALA A 790 18.56 26.29 -3.60
N GLN A 791 18.99 25.73 -2.48
CA GLN A 791 20.30 25.13 -2.28
C GLN A 791 21.44 26.11 -2.61
N GLY A 792 21.31 27.40 -2.22
CA GLY A 792 22.26 28.46 -2.48
C GLY A 792 22.37 28.92 -3.95
N LYS A 793 21.51 28.38 -4.84
CA LYS A 793 21.39 28.80 -6.24
C LYS A 793 20.21 29.73 -6.41
N LYS A 794 20.31 30.72 -7.28
CA LYS A 794 19.21 31.62 -7.56
C LYS A 794 17.94 30.85 -7.97
N TRP A 795 16.85 31.10 -7.25
CA TRP A 795 15.55 30.54 -7.53
C TRP A 795 14.62 31.62 -8.09
N TRP A 796 13.92 31.32 -9.16
CA TRP A 796 13.12 32.29 -9.90
C TRP A 796 11.64 32.29 -9.49
N GLY A 797 11.28 31.53 -8.45
CA GLY A 797 9.93 31.41 -7.94
C GLY A 797 9.17 30.21 -8.49
N ASP A 798 7.97 29.99 -7.95
CA ASP A 798 7.08 28.91 -8.36
C ASP A 798 6.39 29.21 -9.70
N PRO A 799 6.62 28.45 -10.79
CA PRO A 799 5.96 28.67 -12.08
C PRO A 799 4.44 28.54 -12.04
N ALA A 800 3.89 27.85 -11.03
CA ALA A 800 2.45 27.76 -10.81
C ALA A 800 1.87 28.97 -10.07
N SER A 801 2.73 29.87 -9.58
CA SER A 801 2.29 31.10 -8.94
C SER A 801 1.70 32.05 -9.98
N PRO A 802 0.54 32.69 -9.71
CA PRO A 802 0.00 33.74 -10.57
C PRO A 802 0.92 34.99 -10.72
N ASP A 803 1.90 35.11 -9.82
CA ASP A 803 2.86 36.21 -9.81
C ASP A 803 4.12 35.90 -10.62
N TYR A 804 4.21 34.67 -11.16
CA TYR A 804 5.35 34.25 -11.98
C TYR A 804 5.28 34.87 -13.36
N ALA A 805 6.16 35.81 -13.63
CA ALA A 805 6.29 36.48 -14.93
C ALA A 805 7.35 35.72 -15.80
N LYS A 806 7.46 36.13 -17.06
CA LYS A 806 8.49 35.62 -17.98
C LYS A 806 9.91 35.74 -17.40
N ASP A 807 10.14 36.78 -16.60
CA ASP A 807 11.43 37.05 -15.96
C ASP A 807 11.56 36.50 -14.53
N GLY A 808 10.57 35.70 -14.07
CA GLY A 808 10.52 35.15 -12.73
C GLY A 808 9.73 35.98 -11.75
N MET A 809 9.84 35.65 -10.46
CA MET A 809 9.23 36.39 -9.36
C MET A 809 10.27 37.35 -8.74
N GLU A 810 9.86 38.55 -8.46
CA GLU A 810 10.65 39.47 -7.60
C GLU A 810 10.32 39.19 -6.13
N PRO A 811 11.31 39.04 -5.24
CA PRO A 811 11.07 38.78 -3.84
C PRO A 811 10.33 39.90 -3.14
N PHE A 812 10.60 41.14 -3.51
CA PHE A 812 10.10 42.37 -2.85
C PHE A 812 9.28 43.22 -3.79
N GLY A 813 8.50 44.17 -3.21
CA GLY A 813 7.67 45.09 -3.99
C GLY A 813 6.16 44.82 -3.84
N THR A 814 5.36 45.75 -4.37
CA THR A 814 3.89 45.78 -4.11
C THR A 814 3.04 45.00 -5.11
N ALA A 815 3.64 44.49 -6.19
CA ALA A 815 2.88 43.97 -7.35
C ALA A 815 1.99 42.77 -7.03
N SER A 816 2.32 41.97 -6.02
CA SER A 816 1.59 40.73 -5.65
C SER A 816 0.75 40.86 -4.38
N ILE A 817 0.79 42.03 -3.72
CA ILE A 817 0.20 42.21 -2.38
C ILE A 817 -1.30 42.52 -2.46
N LYS A 818 -1.72 43.34 -3.42
CA LYS A 818 -3.10 43.76 -3.57
C LYS A 818 -3.80 42.98 -4.68
N ARG A 819 -4.38 41.84 -4.33
CA ARG A 819 -5.22 41.09 -5.27
C ARG A 819 -6.69 41.41 -5.04
N LYS A 820 -7.41 41.54 -6.15
CA LYS A 820 -8.85 41.73 -6.10
C LYS A 820 -9.51 40.42 -5.69
N VAL A 821 -10.25 40.40 -4.58
CA VAL A 821 -11.13 39.30 -4.16
C VAL A 821 -12.44 39.41 -4.94
N GLY A 822 -13.10 38.30 -5.19
CA GLY A 822 -14.39 38.21 -5.90
C GLY A 822 -14.41 37.30 -7.11
N SER A 823 -13.32 36.53 -7.31
CA SER A 823 -13.30 35.47 -8.35
C SER A 823 -13.95 34.15 -7.89
N VAL A 824 -14.04 33.95 -6.59
CA VAL A 824 -14.67 32.77 -5.95
C VAL A 824 -15.79 33.23 -5.03
N PHE A 825 -15.52 34.21 -4.14
CA PHE A 825 -16.43 34.65 -3.10
C PHE A 825 -17.29 35.85 -3.56
N THR A 826 -18.61 35.68 -3.47
CA THR A 826 -19.56 36.80 -3.67
C THR A 826 -19.44 37.83 -2.54
N GLU A 827 -20.02 39.00 -2.68
CA GLU A 827 -20.02 40.04 -1.62
C GLU A 827 -20.61 39.52 -0.29
N SER A 828 -21.64 38.67 -0.37
CA SER A 828 -22.25 38.02 0.79
C SER A 828 -21.27 37.03 1.45
N ASP A 829 -20.55 36.21 0.66
CA ASP A 829 -19.55 35.29 1.16
C ASP A 829 -18.39 36.02 1.82
N GLN A 830 -17.95 37.13 1.19
CA GLN A 830 -16.89 38.00 1.73
C GLN A 830 -17.30 38.59 3.08
N PHE A 831 -18.53 39.08 3.21
CA PHE A 831 -19.03 39.61 4.48
C PHE A 831 -19.03 38.59 5.60
N ILE A 832 -19.51 37.36 5.33
CA ILE A 832 -19.50 36.27 6.29
C ILE A 832 -18.05 35.94 6.70
N LEU A 833 -17.17 35.72 5.73
CA LEU A 833 -15.78 35.34 6.01
C LEU A 833 -14.99 36.45 6.70
N HIS A 834 -15.16 37.71 6.31
CA HIS A 834 -14.57 38.87 7.01
C HIS A 834 -14.98 38.89 8.49
N THR A 835 -16.26 38.64 8.78
CA THR A 835 -16.75 38.62 10.16
C THR A 835 -16.12 37.44 10.94
N LEU A 836 -15.98 36.25 10.32
CA LEU A 836 -15.38 35.11 10.99
C LEU A 836 -13.85 35.22 11.16
N PHE A 837 -13.17 35.95 10.28
CA PHE A 837 -11.74 36.28 10.39
C PHE A 837 -11.46 37.62 11.14
N TYR A 838 -12.46 38.33 11.60
CA TYR A 838 -12.30 39.67 12.18
C TYR A 838 -11.24 39.73 13.29
N PRO A 839 -11.20 38.84 14.30
CA PRO A 839 -10.18 38.91 15.35
C PRO A 839 -8.75 38.84 14.80
N PHE A 840 -8.53 37.97 13.81
CA PHE A 840 -7.23 37.90 13.15
C PHE A 840 -6.88 39.14 12.36
N SER A 841 -7.88 39.71 11.66
CA SER A 841 -7.68 40.94 10.88
C SER A 841 -7.31 42.14 11.77
N VAL A 842 -7.87 42.19 12.99
CA VAL A 842 -7.50 43.20 13.99
C VAL A 842 -6.10 42.96 14.54
N GLN A 843 -5.79 41.71 14.96
CA GLN A 843 -4.49 41.35 15.53
C GLN A 843 -3.32 41.70 14.59
N PHE A 844 -3.50 41.45 13.33
CA PHE A 844 -2.48 41.73 12.30
C PHE A 844 -2.63 43.12 11.62
N GLY A 845 -3.47 44.00 12.14
CA GLY A 845 -3.58 45.40 11.67
C GLY A 845 -4.18 45.55 10.27
N TYR A 846 -4.93 44.55 9.76
CA TYR A 846 -5.68 44.68 8.50
C TYR A 846 -6.95 45.47 8.64
N VAL A 847 -7.53 45.52 9.83
CA VAL A 847 -8.75 46.23 10.18
C VAL A 847 -8.59 46.92 11.55
N GLU A 848 -9.09 48.13 11.70
CA GLU A 848 -9.16 48.79 12.99
C GLU A 848 -10.18 48.12 13.92
N GLU A 849 -9.89 48.07 15.20
CA GLU A 849 -10.76 47.43 16.19
C GLU A 849 -12.08 48.18 16.34
N ASN A 850 -13.19 47.50 16.14
CA ASN A 850 -14.55 48.00 16.43
C ASN A 850 -15.44 46.87 16.95
N LEU A 851 -15.35 46.63 18.23
CA LEU A 851 -16.09 45.53 18.88
C LEU A 851 -17.60 45.67 18.80
N VAL A 852 -18.13 46.91 18.74
CA VAL A 852 -19.57 47.16 18.64
C VAL A 852 -20.09 46.69 17.28
N GLN A 853 -19.38 47.11 16.23
CA GLN A 853 -19.73 46.70 14.85
C GLN A 853 -19.54 45.21 14.68
N PHE A 854 -18.43 44.65 15.16
CA PHE A 854 -18.19 43.20 15.08
C PHE A 854 -19.30 42.35 15.70
N LYS A 855 -19.78 42.74 16.90
CA LYS A 855 -20.91 42.04 17.56
C LYS A 855 -22.21 42.18 16.76
N ALA A 856 -22.45 43.32 16.10
CA ALA A 856 -23.59 43.49 15.23
C ALA A 856 -23.48 42.62 13.98
N ASP A 857 -22.31 42.60 13.36
CA ASP A 857 -22.01 41.76 12.17
C ASP A 857 -22.13 40.28 12.49
N LEU A 858 -21.55 39.84 13.63
CA LEU A 858 -21.65 38.47 14.09
C LEU A 858 -23.09 38.00 14.25
N LYS A 859 -23.96 38.87 14.81
CA LYS A 859 -25.40 38.62 14.91
C LYS A 859 -26.05 38.53 13.52
N THR A 860 -25.63 39.38 12.60
CA THR A 860 -26.19 39.48 11.25
C THR A 860 -25.85 38.22 10.42
N ILE A 861 -24.63 37.71 10.52
CA ILE A 861 -24.24 36.56 9.74
C ILE A 861 -24.84 35.23 10.27
N ARG A 862 -25.31 35.13 11.50
CA ARG A 862 -25.80 33.85 12.07
C ARG A 862 -26.87 33.17 11.22
N PRO A 863 -27.97 33.85 10.79
CA PRO A 863 -28.93 33.22 9.88
C PRO A 863 -28.35 32.94 8.51
N MET A 864 -27.41 33.73 8.02
CA MET A 864 -26.77 33.54 6.72
C MET A 864 -25.93 32.25 6.69
N LEU A 865 -25.42 31.80 7.84
CA LEU A 865 -24.72 30.52 7.93
C LEU A 865 -25.62 29.28 7.69
N ASP A 866 -26.92 29.44 7.71
CA ASP A 866 -27.87 28.34 7.41
C ASP A 866 -28.24 28.27 5.93
N GLU A 867 -27.77 29.26 5.12
CA GLU A 867 -27.99 29.31 3.67
C GLU A 867 -26.75 28.89 2.88
N MET A 868 -26.94 28.53 1.61
CA MET A 868 -25.81 28.27 0.70
C MET A 868 -25.03 29.54 0.41
N PHE A 869 -23.72 29.46 0.48
CA PHE A 869 -22.81 30.51 -0.01
C PHE A 869 -22.97 30.69 -1.52
N GLY A 870 -22.55 31.87 -2.02
CA GLY A 870 -22.57 32.15 -3.45
C GLY A 870 -21.73 31.21 -4.26
N PHE A 871 -20.52 30.86 -3.77
CA PHE A 871 -19.65 29.85 -4.43
C PHE A 871 -20.27 28.44 -4.44
N GLU A 872 -21.04 28.10 -3.42
CA GLU A 872 -21.74 26.79 -3.35
C GLU A 872 -22.88 26.73 -4.37
N LYS A 873 -23.63 27.82 -4.54
CA LYS A 873 -24.68 27.92 -5.58
C LYS A 873 -24.07 27.75 -6.98
N ILE A 874 -22.92 28.36 -7.24
CA ILE A 874 -22.21 28.23 -8.51
C ILE A 874 -21.76 26.77 -8.74
N ILE A 875 -21.25 26.09 -7.71
CA ILE A 875 -20.86 24.68 -7.81
C ILE A 875 -22.08 23.81 -8.06
N SER A 876 -23.17 24.01 -7.34
CA SER A 876 -24.44 23.29 -7.52
C SER A 876 -24.95 23.40 -8.97
N GLU A 877 -24.92 24.60 -9.54
CA GLU A 877 -25.31 24.87 -10.94
C GLU A 877 -24.37 24.16 -11.93
N ARG A 878 -23.06 24.27 -11.73
CA ARG A 878 -22.05 23.63 -12.63
C ARG A 878 -22.12 22.12 -12.61
N THR A 879 -22.37 21.54 -11.44
CA THR A 879 -22.47 20.08 -11.25
C THR A 879 -23.87 19.54 -11.55
N GLN A 880 -24.85 20.41 -11.83
CA GLN A 880 -26.26 20.08 -12.04
C GLN A 880 -26.86 19.29 -10.86
N VAL A 881 -26.37 19.52 -9.67
CA VAL A 881 -26.91 18.96 -8.44
C VAL A 881 -27.94 19.93 -7.88
N ASP A 882 -29.15 19.45 -7.66
CA ASP A 882 -30.21 20.24 -7.05
C ASP A 882 -29.80 20.81 -5.67
N ALA A 883 -30.20 22.04 -5.37
CA ALA A 883 -29.81 22.75 -4.13
C ALA A 883 -30.22 21.97 -2.87
N GLU A 884 -31.38 21.32 -2.85
CA GLU A 884 -31.83 20.52 -1.71
C GLU A 884 -30.93 19.27 -1.53
N GLN A 885 -30.55 18.62 -2.61
CA GLN A 885 -29.62 17.49 -2.60
C GLN A 885 -28.22 17.96 -2.19
N PHE A 886 -27.74 19.11 -2.69
CA PHE A 886 -26.45 19.68 -2.32
C PHE A 886 -26.37 19.94 -0.80
N MET A 887 -27.41 20.57 -0.22
CA MET A 887 -27.48 20.86 1.22
C MET A 887 -27.57 19.61 2.10
N LYS A 888 -27.93 18.46 1.54
CA LYS A 888 -27.89 17.16 2.23
C LYS A 888 -26.55 16.46 2.10
N SER A 889 -25.65 16.93 1.25
CA SER A 889 -24.34 16.32 1.05
C SER A 889 -23.46 16.39 2.29
N GLY A 890 -22.58 15.40 2.45
CA GLY A 890 -21.68 15.36 3.58
C GLY A 890 -20.74 16.57 3.66
N SER A 891 -20.23 17.03 2.51
CA SER A 891 -19.33 18.18 2.46
C SER A 891 -20.00 19.49 2.87
N TYR A 892 -21.25 19.70 2.46
CA TYR A 892 -22.03 20.86 2.88
C TYR A 892 -22.29 20.85 4.39
N LEU A 893 -22.71 19.72 4.95
CA LEU A 893 -23.01 19.61 6.37
C LEU A 893 -21.75 19.71 7.25
N TYR A 894 -20.62 19.18 6.76
CA TYR A 894 -19.31 19.39 7.40
C TYR A 894 -18.95 20.87 7.47
N PHE A 895 -19.02 21.56 6.35
CA PHE A 895 -18.69 23.00 6.27
C PHE A 895 -19.61 23.81 7.19
N ARG A 896 -20.90 23.56 7.11
CA ARG A 896 -21.93 24.24 7.92
C ARG A 896 -21.66 24.05 9.42
N SER A 897 -21.43 22.84 9.85
CA SER A 897 -21.12 22.52 11.25
C SER A 897 -19.89 23.30 11.75
N SER A 898 -18.85 23.35 10.94
CA SER A 898 -17.60 24.02 11.27
C SER A 898 -17.77 25.55 11.37
N LEU A 899 -18.52 26.15 10.45
CA LEU A 899 -18.81 27.59 10.48
C LEU A 899 -19.63 27.98 11.71
N ILE A 900 -20.66 27.19 12.06
CA ILE A 900 -21.47 27.43 13.26
C ILE A 900 -20.61 27.25 14.52
N GLU A 901 -19.71 26.29 14.56
CA GLU A 901 -18.78 26.13 15.67
C GLU A 901 -17.84 27.34 15.80
N ARG A 902 -17.29 27.83 14.70
CA ARG A 902 -16.46 29.06 14.69
C ARG A 902 -17.29 30.25 15.19
N TRP A 903 -18.50 30.41 14.70
CA TRP A 903 -19.42 31.47 15.16
C TRP A 903 -19.68 31.38 16.67
N ASN A 904 -19.96 30.18 17.21
CA ASN A 904 -20.16 29.95 18.65
C ASN A 904 -18.93 30.38 19.45
N VAL A 905 -17.73 29.97 19.01
CA VAL A 905 -16.47 30.37 19.63
C VAL A 905 -16.39 31.91 19.72
N LEU A 906 -16.67 32.60 18.63
CA LEU A 906 -16.60 34.07 18.57
C LEU A 906 -17.72 34.77 19.35
N ALA A 907 -18.91 34.19 19.46
CA ALA A 907 -20.03 34.70 20.19
C ALA A 907 -19.88 34.64 21.73
N GLU A 908 -19.14 33.63 22.22
CA GLU A 908 -18.89 33.39 23.62
C GLU A 908 -17.71 34.21 24.20
N PHE A 909 -16.86 34.76 23.35
CA PHE A 909 -15.67 35.52 23.79
C PHE A 909 -15.98 36.96 24.17
N HIS A 910 -15.49 37.36 25.34
CA HIS A 910 -15.43 38.75 25.76
C HIS A 910 -14.15 39.48 25.32
N THR A 911 -13.10 38.70 25.03
CA THR A 911 -11.81 39.11 24.48
C THR A 911 -11.47 38.22 23.32
N TYR A 912 -10.60 38.67 22.40
CA TYR A 912 -10.17 37.84 21.28
C TYR A 912 -9.53 36.53 21.77
N PRO A 913 -9.74 35.40 21.05
CA PRO A 913 -9.00 34.21 21.35
C PRO A 913 -7.49 34.48 21.33
N ASN A 914 -6.75 33.70 22.12
CA ASN A 914 -5.29 33.76 22.09
C ASN A 914 -4.81 33.44 20.66
N MET A 915 -4.25 34.41 19.98
CA MET A 915 -3.71 34.26 18.62
C MET A 915 -2.20 34.40 18.63
N ILE A 916 -1.58 33.98 17.54
CA ILE A 916 -0.16 34.23 17.30
C ILE A 916 0.09 35.73 17.28
N GLU A 917 1.13 36.19 18.00
CA GLU A 917 1.52 37.59 17.97
C GLU A 917 2.19 37.96 16.65
N PRO A 918 1.89 39.13 16.07
CA PRO A 918 2.64 39.62 14.93
C PRO A 918 4.11 39.89 15.28
N LEU A 919 4.98 39.76 14.25
CA LEU A 919 6.39 40.15 14.39
C LEU A 919 6.49 41.64 14.69
N ASP A 920 7.19 42.00 15.76
CA ASP A 920 7.47 43.39 16.09
C ASP A 920 8.55 43.94 15.13
N VAL A 921 8.16 44.87 14.30
CA VAL A 921 9.02 45.54 13.31
C VAL A 921 9.27 47.02 13.67
N SER A 922 8.95 47.41 14.93
CA SER A 922 9.12 48.78 15.39
C SER A 922 10.58 49.20 15.60
#